data_6b588e2cc4bf2db2412320db4d886920
#
_entry.id   6b588e2cc4bf2db2412320db4d886920
#
_cell.length_a   1.000
_cell.length_b   1.000
_cell.length_c   1.000
_cell.angle_alpha   90.00
_cell.angle_beta   90.00
_cell.angle_gamma   90.00
#
_symmetry.space_group_name_H-M   'P 1'
#
loop_
_entity.id
_entity.type
_entity.pdbx_description
1 polymer ?
#
loop_
_entity_poly.entity_id
_entity_poly.type
_entity_poly.pdbx_seq_one_letter_code
_entity_poly.pdbx_strand_id
1 'polypeptide(L)'
;MICYRRACLSIALLCFCAAIASTAWAQTPPAPQQPPPPTQEKKPQNPFETVPESAQPQQTKPAAPQQPALETPKPVEQPKAQPGGQVIEEIQFRGMRRMQQATMRVLIGAKKGDIYNEDDLRRDFMALWNSGHFDDIHLETETGPGGGVILRYIITERRVVRSINYEGNKSLTVSEILDRFKERKVGLSVESQYDPNKVQHAAVVIREYLAERGRQFAIVLPEVRQVPPSSLEIVFKITEGPKIKVGKITVVGNQAFSQRDVIRAMKNTRGFGIPHSILFEDIFAATYDTSKLEEDKERIRDAYQSRGYFTAKVLDQKTQLVNTGGHGFKLPLIRQNNPGKAMNITVPVEEGRLYRLNKINFVGVKLFRTPETLMRPLFNMGEGDPFSTTKLRKGLENLRKLYGEFGYIDFVPEPDFSIIHDTDKVDLTLTADEGKQFFVRRIDFTGNVTTRDKIIRREILIDEGDIFNNHLWELSILRLNQLGYFEVLKAEESADIKRNTQTSTVDITLKVKERGKNTIGLNGGVSGIAGSFVGLNYATNNFLGLGETLSINSQLGTRLRSVSTGFTEPYFLDRPLSLGVEAHLTRFDYNQGREASVLAGQNLIPLFNALGSNNLLNYIQTGHGFSVSASYPLRRSFSRIGITYGYDISDVKTETTAATSYFDYINFNGIVGPNALQGIRTSRIVPSFTYNTVNHPITPTGGKSLFISTTFSGSILGGNVNTIQPVIEGKYFKPAPWHKSNILAFHLLGSMITGYGGKEIPPFSRTYIGGEQDIRGFQIWGISPIAFIPSEASVNVLNNDGSQRTALVNHSGTLTATNVTMNVPFYQLAFPGGDTHVVGNFEYRIPIFGPVILAIFTDAGFDRILRPGQLNMDPSRITYLNDTYPTAGFQGKAIIYPGTQKPRMSTGLELQVLLPVVQAPFRVYWAYNPLLVREYLQPPIVADRSVFPNATTFGSFVQSYGNAYPFLEQHSMFRFTIGRTF
;
A
#
# COMPACT_ATOMS: atom_id res chain seq x y z
N MET A 1 38.12 13.82 7.40
CA MET A 1 37.70 13.68 8.81
C MET A 1 36.25 13.22 8.99
N ILE A 2 35.34 13.56 8.06
CA ILE A 2 33.92 13.15 8.12
C ILE A 2 33.72 11.65 7.76
N CYS A 3 34.51 11.09 6.86
CA CYS A 3 34.44 9.65 6.50
C CYS A 3 34.86 8.71 7.64
N TYR A 4 35.81 9.11 8.47
CA TYR A 4 36.28 8.25 9.58
C TYR A 4 35.24 8.14 10.70
N ARG A 5 34.47 9.21 10.97
CA ARG A 5 33.40 9.19 11.98
C ARG A 5 32.21 8.31 11.57
N ARG A 6 31.89 8.22 10.26
CA ARG A 6 30.80 7.36 9.76
C ARG A 6 31.15 5.87 9.86
N ALA A 7 32.36 5.48 9.49
CA ALA A 7 32.84 4.10 9.63
C ALA A 7 32.87 3.65 11.10
N CYS A 8 33.28 4.52 12.01
CA CYS A 8 33.27 4.24 13.44
C CYS A 8 31.86 4.12 14.03
N LEU A 9 30.88 4.91 13.54
CA LEU A 9 29.49 4.83 14.02
C LEU A 9 28.82 3.53 13.54
N SER A 10 29.08 3.11 12.30
CA SER A 10 28.56 1.86 11.74
C SER A 10 29.16 0.63 12.45
N ILE A 11 30.44 0.68 12.81
CA ILE A 11 31.11 -0.37 13.58
C ILE A 11 30.64 -0.38 15.05
N ALA A 12 30.40 0.80 15.64
CA ALA A 12 29.87 0.91 16.99
C ALA A 12 28.41 0.39 17.11
N LEU A 13 27.59 0.61 16.07
CA LEU A 13 26.23 0.06 16.00
C LEU A 13 26.26 -1.47 15.82
N LEU A 14 27.19 -2.00 15.05
CA LEU A 14 27.43 -3.44 14.90
C LEU A 14 27.84 -4.09 16.22
N CYS A 15 28.72 -3.45 17.00
CA CYS A 15 29.13 -3.93 18.31
C CYS A 15 27.98 -3.83 19.34
N PHE A 16 27.11 -2.82 19.24
CA PHE A 16 25.95 -2.67 20.12
C PHE A 16 24.87 -3.73 19.85
N CYS A 17 24.60 -4.07 18.60
CA CYS A 17 23.69 -5.17 18.23
C CYS A 17 24.23 -6.54 18.67
N ALA A 18 25.54 -6.78 18.59
CA ALA A 18 26.16 -8.01 19.06
C ALA A 18 26.12 -8.14 20.60
N ALA A 19 26.23 -7.01 21.32
CA ALA A 19 26.17 -6.98 22.78
C ALA A 19 24.75 -7.25 23.33
N ILE A 20 23.70 -6.79 22.61
CA ILE A 20 22.29 -7.07 22.99
C ILE A 20 21.95 -8.55 22.78
N ALA A 21 22.50 -9.20 21.76
CA ALA A 21 22.27 -10.62 21.48
C ALA A 21 22.89 -11.55 22.55
N SER A 22 23.99 -11.14 23.18
CA SER A 22 24.69 -11.97 24.18
C SER A 22 24.14 -11.85 25.62
N THR A 23 23.36 -10.81 25.94
CA THR A 23 22.81 -10.60 27.31
C THR A 23 21.41 -11.19 27.53
N ALA A 24 20.74 -11.65 26.49
CA ALA A 24 19.35 -12.18 26.57
C ALA A 24 19.27 -13.64 27.05
N TRP A 25 20.40 -14.34 27.31
CA TRP A 25 20.40 -15.77 27.54
C TRP A 25 20.86 -16.22 28.94
N ALA A 26 21.11 -15.31 29.87
CA ALA A 26 21.64 -15.66 31.20
C ALA A 26 20.85 -15.03 32.34
N GLN A 27 19.56 -15.33 32.49
CA GLN A 27 18.87 -15.15 33.76
C GLN A 27 17.69 -16.11 33.91
N THR A 28 17.84 -17.08 34.83
CA THR A 28 16.76 -17.84 35.45
C THR A 28 15.98 -16.93 36.39
N PRO A 29 14.64 -16.99 36.46
CA PRO A 29 13.84 -16.13 37.32
C PRO A 29 13.93 -16.55 38.80
N PRO A 30 14.10 -15.63 39.75
CA PRO A 30 13.90 -15.89 41.16
C PRO A 30 12.42 -15.88 41.54
N ALA A 31 12.07 -16.63 42.58
CA ALA A 31 10.74 -16.81 43.12
C ALA A 31 10.06 -15.52 43.62
N PRO A 32 8.73 -15.46 43.72
CA PRO A 32 7.99 -14.22 43.99
C PRO A 32 8.10 -13.81 45.47
N GLN A 33 8.55 -12.56 45.68
CA GLN A 33 8.44 -11.87 46.98
C GLN A 33 7.25 -10.90 46.98
N GLN A 34 6.57 -10.82 48.12
CA GLN A 34 5.40 -9.96 48.36
C GLN A 34 5.71 -8.45 48.26
N PRO A 35 4.73 -7.62 47.90
CA PRO A 35 4.95 -6.17 47.70
C PRO A 35 4.97 -5.38 49.02
N PRO A 36 5.83 -4.35 49.16
CA PRO A 36 5.77 -3.37 50.24
C PRO A 36 4.67 -2.29 49.97
N PRO A 37 4.22 -1.55 50.99
CA PRO A 37 3.09 -0.64 50.94
C PRO A 37 3.40 0.66 50.17
N PRO A 38 2.35 1.41 49.71
CA PRO A 38 2.50 2.50 48.75
C PRO A 38 3.07 3.78 49.42
N THR A 39 4.14 4.29 48.83
CA THR A 39 4.70 5.62 49.13
C THR A 39 4.14 6.64 48.09
N GLN A 40 3.69 7.78 48.59
CA GLN A 40 3.09 8.87 47.81
C GLN A 40 3.99 9.36 46.68
N GLU A 41 3.47 9.40 45.47
CA GLU A 41 4.10 9.99 44.28
C GLU A 41 4.15 11.52 44.38
N LYS A 42 5.36 12.09 44.35
CA LYS A 42 5.58 13.48 43.96
C LYS A 42 5.49 13.60 42.42
N LYS A 43 4.63 14.50 41.93
CA LYS A 43 4.51 14.87 40.51
C LYS A 43 5.90 15.26 39.95
N PRO A 44 6.26 14.78 38.73
CA PRO A 44 7.48 15.25 38.08
C PRO A 44 7.32 16.69 37.62
N GLN A 45 8.26 17.54 37.99
CA GLN A 45 8.41 18.90 37.48
C GLN A 45 8.94 18.85 36.03
N ASN A 46 8.34 19.70 35.21
CA ASN A 46 8.67 19.88 33.80
C ASN A 46 10.10 20.50 33.67
N PRO A 47 11.04 19.87 32.92
CA PRO A 47 12.44 20.32 32.85
C PRO A 47 12.70 21.54 31.96
N PHE A 48 11.66 22.24 31.49
CA PHE A 48 11.82 23.38 30.55
C PHE A 48 11.55 24.77 31.16
N GLU A 49 11.48 24.93 32.47
CA GLU A 49 11.11 26.18 33.10
C GLU A 49 12.27 27.03 33.66
N THR A 50 13.52 26.74 33.35
CA THR A 50 14.65 27.62 33.71
C THR A 50 15.62 27.76 32.55
N VAL A 51 15.45 28.82 31.73
CA VAL A 51 16.48 29.28 30.82
C VAL A 51 17.14 30.53 31.50
N PRO A 52 18.48 30.50 31.75
CA PRO A 52 19.19 31.71 32.18
C PRO A 52 19.29 32.69 31.03
N GLU A 53 18.93 33.94 31.31
CA GLU A 53 19.07 35.09 30.44
C GLU A 53 20.58 35.33 30.13
N SER A 54 21.03 34.92 28.93
CA SER A 54 22.39 35.20 28.46
C SER A 54 22.36 36.47 27.57
N ALA A 55 23.26 37.39 27.90
CA ALA A 55 23.47 38.67 27.25
C ALA A 55 23.58 38.55 25.72
N GLN A 56 22.83 39.44 25.04
CA GLN A 56 22.88 39.62 23.58
C GLN A 56 24.24 40.16 23.12
N PRO A 57 24.89 39.58 22.12
CA PRO A 57 25.94 40.26 21.38
C PRO A 57 25.28 41.21 20.39
N GLN A 58 25.73 42.48 20.39
CA GLN A 58 25.37 43.47 19.38
C GLN A 58 25.74 42.99 17.98
N GLN A 59 24.75 42.67 17.17
CA GLN A 59 24.94 42.49 15.73
C GLN A 59 24.91 43.86 15.02
N THR A 60 26.01 44.27 14.46
CA THR A 60 26.13 45.35 13.48
C THR A 60 25.32 45.00 12.25
N LYS A 61 24.28 45.82 11.94
CA LYS A 61 23.51 45.74 10.70
C LYS A 61 24.42 45.98 9.48
N PRO A 62 24.28 45.12 8.42
CA PRO A 62 24.81 45.47 7.10
C PRO A 62 24.03 46.63 6.51
N ALA A 63 24.73 47.56 5.87
CA ALA A 63 24.16 48.73 5.22
C ALA A 63 23.20 48.32 4.10
N ALA A 64 22.00 48.90 4.12
CA ALA A 64 21.03 48.77 3.04
C ALA A 64 21.49 49.51 1.77
N PRO A 65 21.16 49.04 0.57
CA PRO A 65 21.48 49.74 -0.67
C PRO A 65 20.68 51.06 -0.71
N GLN A 66 21.39 52.14 -1.03
CA GLN A 66 20.82 53.47 -1.18
C GLN A 66 19.77 53.46 -2.34
N GLN A 67 18.51 53.72 -2.00
CA GLN A 67 17.50 54.15 -2.96
C GLN A 67 17.80 55.60 -3.37
N PRO A 68 17.53 55.98 -4.64
CA PRO A 68 17.71 57.37 -5.06
C PRO A 68 16.80 58.33 -4.25
N ALA A 69 17.38 59.39 -3.76
CA ALA A 69 16.72 60.44 -2.98
C ALA A 69 15.62 61.09 -3.87
N LEU A 70 14.37 60.86 -3.49
CA LEU A 70 13.26 61.73 -3.85
C LEU A 70 13.45 63.06 -3.11
N GLU A 71 13.57 64.15 -3.83
CA GLU A 71 13.61 65.48 -3.28
C GLU A 71 12.40 65.69 -2.34
N THR A 72 12.68 65.97 -1.09
CA THR A 72 11.69 66.39 -0.12
C THR A 72 11.11 67.73 -0.58
N PRO A 73 9.77 67.84 -0.68
CA PRO A 73 9.16 69.16 -0.88
C PRO A 73 9.53 70.04 0.32
N LYS A 74 9.95 71.27 0.05
CA LYS A 74 10.22 72.27 1.06
C LYS A 74 9.03 72.36 2.05
N PRO A 75 9.24 72.58 3.34
CA PRO A 75 8.16 72.84 4.29
C PRO A 75 7.27 73.93 3.77
N VAL A 76 6.02 73.66 3.52
CA VAL A 76 4.99 74.68 3.31
C VAL A 76 4.88 75.38 4.62
N GLU A 77 5.18 76.68 4.66
CA GLU A 77 4.91 77.58 5.78
C GLU A 77 3.45 77.37 6.22
N GLN A 78 3.27 76.95 7.47
CA GLN A 78 1.94 76.95 8.08
C GLN A 78 1.29 78.29 7.87
N PRO A 79 0.06 78.39 7.35
CA PRO A 79 -0.67 79.59 7.33
C PRO A 79 -0.83 80.09 8.81
N LYS A 80 -0.38 81.25 9.11
CA LYS A 80 -0.67 81.94 10.40
C LYS A 80 -2.15 81.86 10.66
N ALA A 81 -2.52 81.24 11.82
CA ALA A 81 -3.87 81.17 12.32
C ALA A 81 -4.54 82.53 12.21
N GLN A 82 -5.62 82.60 11.44
CA GLN A 82 -6.58 83.71 11.57
C GLN A 82 -7.29 83.54 12.90
N PRO A 83 -7.34 84.49 13.75
CA PRO A 83 -8.04 84.46 15.05
C PRO A 83 -9.56 84.44 14.77
N GLY A 84 -10.22 83.34 14.95
CA GLY A 84 -11.67 83.21 14.82
C GLY A 84 -12.23 81.85 14.51
N GLY A 85 -11.36 80.79 14.38
CA GLY A 85 -11.82 79.41 14.16
C GLY A 85 -12.49 78.80 15.41
N GLN A 86 -13.70 78.22 15.28
CA GLN A 86 -14.37 77.47 16.34
C GLN A 86 -13.50 76.28 16.77
N VAL A 87 -13.38 76.02 18.06
CA VAL A 87 -12.56 74.91 18.62
C VAL A 87 -13.47 73.76 18.91
N ILE A 88 -12.96 72.49 18.67
CA ILE A 88 -13.65 71.27 19.01
C ILE A 88 -13.70 71.11 20.53
N GLU A 89 -14.88 71.27 21.13
CA GLU A 89 -15.08 71.18 22.60
C GLU A 89 -15.17 69.72 23.05
N GLU A 90 -15.82 68.85 22.27
CA GLU A 90 -16.02 67.43 22.59
C GLU A 90 -16.24 66.60 21.33
N ILE A 91 -15.78 65.36 21.40
CA ILE A 91 -16.04 64.37 20.36
C ILE A 91 -16.83 63.23 21.00
N GLN A 92 -18.10 63.09 20.57
CA GLN A 92 -19.02 62.06 21.05
C GLN A 92 -19.23 60.96 19.96
N PHE A 93 -19.23 59.70 20.38
CA PHE A 93 -19.57 58.60 19.52
C PHE A 93 -20.87 57.95 20.02
N ARG A 94 -21.87 57.83 19.16
CA ARG A 94 -23.18 57.22 19.46
C ARG A 94 -23.47 56.06 18.52
N GLY A 95 -24.22 55.08 19.01
CA GLY A 95 -24.61 53.88 18.21
C GLY A 95 -23.63 52.70 18.28
N MET A 96 -22.48 52.88 18.92
CA MET A 96 -21.51 51.82 19.12
C MET A 96 -22.01 50.83 20.18
N ARG A 97 -21.85 49.55 19.89
CA ARG A 97 -22.25 48.43 20.77
C ARG A 97 -21.14 47.42 21.06
N ARG A 98 -20.19 47.28 20.14
CA ARG A 98 -19.06 46.33 20.21
C ARG A 98 -17.69 46.98 20.34
N MET A 99 -17.47 48.03 19.56
CA MET A 99 -16.20 48.79 19.61
C MET A 99 -16.16 49.76 20.78
N GLN A 100 -15.01 49.79 21.44
CA GLN A 100 -14.81 50.80 22.54
C GLN A 100 -14.51 52.19 21.96
N GLN A 101 -14.96 53.22 22.64
CA GLN A 101 -14.68 54.61 22.23
C GLN A 101 -13.19 54.92 22.11
N ALA A 102 -12.36 54.27 22.94
CA ALA A 102 -10.90 54.42 22.88
C ALA A 102 -10.34 53.98 21.52
N THR A 103 -10.85 52.89 20.93
CA THR A 103 -10.44 52.40 19.61
C THR A 103 -10.83 53.39 18.51
N MET A 104 -12.02 54.01 18.60
CA MET A 104 -12.48 54.98 17.63
C MET A 104 -11.60 56.24 17.63
N ARG A 105 -11.18 56.69 18.82
CA ARG A 105 -10.28 57.86 18.97
C ARG A 105 -8.89 57.62 18.35
N VAL A 106 -8.47 56.41 18.17
CA VAL A 106 -7.19 56.05 17.47
C VAL A 106 -7.34 56.12 15.95
N LEU A 107 -8.56 55.89 15.44
CA LEU A 107 -8.86 55.88 14.00
C LEU A 107 -9.08 57.27 13.41
N ILE A 108 -9.39 58.27 14.27
CA ILE A 108 -9.58 59.66 13.86
C ILE A 108 -8.39 60.51 14.25
N GLY A 109 -8.07 61.53 13.44
CA GLY A 109 -7.00 62.47 13.68
C GLY A 109 -7.41 63.64 14.56
N ALA A 110 -8.68 64.03 14.52
CA ALA A 110 -9.25 65.22 15.29
C ALA A 110 -9.24 64.93 16.80
N LYS A 111 -8.83 65.90 17.58
CA LYS A 111 -8.78 65.83 19.05
C LYS A 111 -9.56 67.05 19.69
N LYS A 112 -9.99 66.87 20.92
CA LYS A 112 -10.52 67.91 21.72
C LYS A 112 -9.49 69.00 21.85
N GLY A 113 -9.89 70.28 21.51
CA GLY A 113 -9.03 71.45 21.53
C GLY A 113 -8.45 71.84 20.17
N ASP A 114 -8.64 71.06 19.14
CA ASP A 114 -8.20 71.35 17.76
C ASP A 114 -9.17 72.34 17.12
N ILE A 115 -8.65 73.10 16.16
CA ILE A 115 -9.48 74.03 15.37
C ILE A 115 -10.39 73.24 14.44
N TYR A 116 -11.69 73.56 14.41
CA TYR A 116 -12.65 72.90 13.49
C TYR A 116 -12.26 73.15 12.06
N ASN A 117 -12.01 72.05 11.31
CA ASN A 117 -11.67 72.08 9.91
C ASN A 117 -12.43 70.96 9.21
N GLU A 118 -13.23 71.31 8.22
CA GLU A 118 -14.07 70.33 7.46
C GLU A 118 -13.26 69.32 6.66
N ASP A 119 -12.08 69.73 6.13
CA ASP A 119 -11.19 68.78 5.38
C ASP A 119 -10.56 67.72 6.28
N ASP A 120 -10.24 68.04 7.53
CA ASP A 120 -9.74 67.13 8.52
C ASP A 120 -10.82 66.11 8.92
N LEU A 121 -12.04 66.61 9.15
CA LEU A 121 -13.19 65.74 9.46
C LEU A 121 -13.58 64.82 8.31
N ARG A 122 -13.41 65.29 7.07
CA ARG A 122 -13.63 64.47 5.87
C ARG A 122 -12.60 63.35 5.78
N ARG A 123 -11.32 63.59 6.12
CA ARG A 123 -10.28 62.58 6.21
C ARG A 123 -10.60 61.54 7.30
N ASP A 124 -11.03 61.99 8.46
CA ASP A 124 -11.44 61.16 9.58
C ASP A 124 -12.66 60.30 9.23
N PHE A 125 -13.66 60.88 8.57
CA PHE A 125 -14.81 60.12 8.04
C PHE A 125 -14.38 59.04 7.06
N MET A 126 -13.48 59.36 6.12
CA MET A 126 -12.97 58.41 5.14
C MET A 126 -12.10 57.34 5.79
N ALA A 127 -11.32 57.66 6.83
CA ALA A 127 -10.55 56.70 7.60
C ALA A 127 -11.45 55.71 8.32
N LEU A 128 -12.51 56.18 8.96
CA LEU A 128 -13.52 55.35 9.59
C LEU A 128 -14.25 54.47 8.56
N TRP A 129 -14.68 55.03 7.43
CA TRP A 129 -15.38 54.33 6.37
C TRP A 129 -14.49 53.19 5.75
N ASN A 130 -13.26 53.54 5.44
CA ASN A 130 -12.28 52.60 4.85
C ASN A 130 -11.84 51.49 5.83
N SER A 131 -12.06 51.67 7.15
CA SER A 131 -11.82 50.63 8.14
C SER A 131 -12.69 49.40 7.91
N GLY A 132 -13.80 49.52 7.19
CA GLY A 132 -14.72 48.46 6.84
C GLY A 132 -15.62 47.96 7.99
N HIS A 133 -15.54 48.54 9.15
CA HIS A 133 -16.26 48.08 10.34
C HIS A 133 -17.68 48.62 10.49
N PHE A 134 -18.10 49.56 9.62
CA PHE A 134 -19.33 50.30 9.74
C PHE A 134 -20.20 50.15 8.48
N ASP A 135 -21.51 50.08 8.69
CA ASP A 135 -22.52 50.08 7.62
C ASP A 135 -23.00 51.51 7.30
N ASP A 136 -22.97 52.39 8.31
CA ASP A 136 -23.35 53.77 8.17
C ASP A 136 -22.64 54.67 9.21
N ILE A 137 -22.26 55.88 8.80
CA ILE A 137 -21.58 56.88 9.62
C ILE A 137 -22.18 58.23 9.28
N HIS A 138 -22.84 58.86 10.25
CA HIS A 138 -23.29 60.25 10.17
C HIS A 138 -22.49 61.11 11.11
N LEU A 139 -22.04 62.27 10.64
CA LEU A 139 -21.39 63.30 11.46
C LEU A 139 -22.33 64.46 11.63
N GLU A 140 -22.68 64.70 12.86
CA GLU A 140 -23.46 65.92 13.28
C GLU A 140 -22.54 66.83 14.03
N THR A 141 -22.75 68.16 13.81
CA THR A 141 -22.06 69.19 14.52
C THR A 141 -23.08 70.04 15.33
N GLU A 142 -22.80 70.21 16.60
CA GLU A 142 -23.63 70.98 17.49
C GLU A 142 -22.80 72.10 18.19
N THR A 143 -23.38 73.29 18.42
CA THR A 143 -22.68 74.38 19.14
C THR A 143 -22.61 74.04 20.64
N GLY A 144 -21.42 73.98 21.20
CA GLY A 144 -21.20 73.63 22.59
C GLY A 144 -21.40 74.80 23.54
N PRO A 145 -21.58 74.55 24.83
CA PRO A 145 -21.82 75.57 25.84
C PRO A 145 -20.70 76.66 26.00
N GLY A 146 -19.48 76.31 25.53
CA GLY A 146 -18.37 77.26 25.51
C GLY A 146 -18.20 78.04 24.20
N GLY A 147 -19.12 77.94 23.25
CA GLY A 147 -19.06 78.57 21.93
C GLY A 147 -18.23 77.86 20.88
N GLY A 148 -17.69 76.67 21.19
CA GLY A 148 -17.00 75.75 20.27
C GLY A 148 -17.97 74.73 19.62
N VAL A 149 -17.41 73.72 18.90
CA VAL A 149 -18.17 72.69 18.17
C VAL A 149 -18.05 71.37 18.89
N ILE A 150 -19.21 70.73 19.13
CA ILE A 150 -19.28 69.29 19.55
C ILE A 150 -19.46 68.46 18.30
N LEU A 151 -18.54 67.52 18.07
CA LEU A 151 -18.64 66.56 16.97
C LEU A 151 -19.31 65.30 17.47
N ARG A 152 -20.41 64.92 16.82
CA ARG A 152 -21.15 63.76 17.19
C ARG A 152 -21.14 62.78 16.00
N TYR A 153 -20.36 61.64 16.12
CA TYR A 153 -20.37 60.56 15.18
C TYR A 153 -21.48 59.59 15.56
N ILE A 154 -22.51 59.47 14.72
CA ILE A 154 -23.57 58.46 14.82
C ILE A 154 -23.19 57.32 13.93
N ILE A 155 -22.94 56.13 14.51
CA ILE A 155 -22.30 55.02 13.83
C ILE A 155 -23.20 53.81 13.91
N THR A 156 -23.40 53.16 12.78
CA THR A 156 -24.02 51.84 12.69
C THR A 156 -22.93 50.81 12.40
N GLU A 157 -22.63 49.97 13.40
CA GLU A 157 -21.62 48.91 13.25
C GLU A 157 -22.06 47.84 12.29
N ARG A 158 -21.12 47.37 11.42
CA ARG A 158 -21.35 46.28 10.49
C ARG A 158 -21.59 44.97 11.25
N ARG A 159 -22.64 44.27 10.86
CA ARG A 159 -23.05 43.00 11.50
C ARG A 159 -22.07 41.88 11.23
N VAL A 160 -21.82 41.04 12.23
CA VAL A 160 -20.95 39.86 12.10
C VAL A 160 -21.73 38.58 12.29
N VAL A 161 -21.24 37.51 11.64
CA VAL A 161 -21.81 36.16 11.74
C VAL A 161 -21.38 35.56 13.06
N ARG A 162 -22.31 35.36 14.01
CA ARG A 162 -22.04 34.71 15.30
C ARG A 162 -22.06 33.18 15.24
N SER A 163 -22.98 32.62 14.47
CA SER A 163 -23.12 31.18 14.31
C SER A 163 -23.65 30.86 12.92
N ILE A 164 -23.27 29.68 12.43
CA ILE A 164 -23.75 29.11 11.17
C ILE A 164 -24.33 27.76 11.51
N ASN A 165 -25.65 27.60 11.34
CA ASN A 165 -26.37 26.38 11.65
C ASN A 165 -26.95 25.73 10.39
N TYR A 166 -27.04 24.42 10.39
CA TYR A 166 -27.57 23.65 9.28
C TYR A 166 -28.73 22.81 9.79
N GLU A 167 -29.91 22.99 9.23
CA GLU A 167 -31.14 22.27 9.60
C GLU A 167 -31.59 21.38 8.43
N GLY A 168 -31.82 20.09 8.68
CA GLY A 168 -32.33 19.17 7.65
C GLY A 168 -31.25 18.46 6.81
N ASN A 169 -29.99 18.59 7.15
CA ASN A 169 -28.84 17.96 6.50
C ASN A 169 -28.66 16.48 6.92
N LYS A 170 -29.58 15.60 6.51
CA LYS A 170 -29.59 14.17 6.89
C LYS A 170 -28.51 13.36 6.21
N SER A 171 -28.14 13.70 4.96
CA SER A 171 -27.18 12.95 4.14
C SER A 171 -25.79 13.61 4.07
N LEU A 172 -25.63 14.81 4.66
CA LEU A 172 -24.37 15.55 4.72
C LEU A 172 -24.02 15.86 6.17
N THR A 173 -22.77 15.61 6.54
CA THR A 173 -22.25 16.08 7.83
C THR A 173 -21.79 17.53 7.72
N VAL A 174 -21.79 18.24 8.85
CA VAL A 174 -21.31 19.63 8.91
C VAL A 174 -19.86 19.73 8.47
N SER A 175 -19.02 18.75 8.82
CA SER A 175 -17.62 18.70 8.40
C SER A 175 -17.49 18.64 6.88
N GLU A 176 -18.27 17.79 6.21
CA GLU A 176 -18.26 17.69 4.73
C GLU A 176 -18.68 19.00 4.05
N ILE A 177 -19.67 19.72 4.63
CA ILE A 177 -20.09 21.02 4.13
C ILE A 177 -18.95 22.04 4.26
N LEU A 178 -18.29 22.10 5.42
CA LEU A 178 -17.17 23.02 5.67
C LEU A 178 -15.96 22.72 4.77
N ASP A 179 -15.65 21.45 4.53
CA ASP A 179 -14.57 21.06 3.63
C ASP A 179 -14.89 21.48 2.17
N ARG A 180 -16.15 21.34 1.76
CA ARG A 180 -16.61 21.81 0.44
C ARG A 180 -16.55 23.34 0.32
N PHE A 181 -16.84 24.08 1.39
CA PHE A 181 -16.69 25.54 1.44
C PHE A 181 -15.22 25.97 1.26
N LYS A 182 -14.28 25.24 1.88
CA LYS A 182 -12.84 25.48 1.68
C LYS A 182 -12.42 25.21 0.24
N GLU A 183 -12.84 24.09 -0.32
CA GLU A 183 -12.54 23.68 -1.71
C GLU A 183 -13.05 24.74 -2.72
N ARG A 184 -14.30 25.20 -2.53
CA ARG A 184 -14.95 26.19 -3.42
C ARG A 184 -14.66 27.64 -3.04
N LYS A 185 -13.80 27.90 -2.05
CA LYS A 185 -13.38 29.23 -1.58
C LYS A 185 -14.56 30.15 -1.24
N VAL A 186 -15.57 29.62 -0.57
CA VAL A 186 -16.79 30.37 -0.22
C VAL A 186 -16.51 31.56 0.69
N GLY A 187 -15.53 31.43 1.59
CA GLY A 187 -15.09 32.52 2.48
C GLY A 187 -16.12 32.94 3.54
N LEU A 188 -17.07 32.07 3.91
CA LEU A 188 -18.03 32.26 4.98
C LEU A 188 -17.55 31.55 6.25
N SER A 189 -17.34 32.29 7.33
CA SER A 189 -16.90 31.76 8.62
C SER A 189 -17.56 32.45 9.79
N VAL A 190 -17.56 31.79 10.94
CA VAL A 190 -17.96 32.43 12.22
C VAL A 190 -17.00 33.60 12.51
N GLU A 191 -17.46 34.62 13.13
CA GLU A 191 -16.77 35.91 13.40
C GLU A 191 -16.41 36.76 12.15
N SER A 192 -16.76 36.29 10.92
CA SER A 192 -16.60 37.10 9.71
C SER A 192 -17.70 38.15 9.57
N GLN A 193 -17.43 39.22 8.80
CA GLN A 193 -18.43 40.19 8.42
C GLN A 193 -19.53 39.54 7.55
N TYR A 194 -20.78 39.93 7.80
CA TYR A 194 -21.91 39.44 7.02
C TYR A 194 -21.85 39.98 5.59
N ASP A 195 -21.90 39.09 4.64
CA ASP A 195 -21.97 39.37 3.21
C ASP A 195 -23.10 38.51 2.58
N PRO A 196 -24.18 39.12 2.12
CA PRO A 196 -25.30 38.44 1.51
C PRO A 196 -24.89 37.55 0.31
N ASN A 197 -23.90 38.00 -0.48
CA ASN A 197 -23.44 37.29 -1.65
C ASN A 197 -22.71 35.99 -1.25
N LYS A 198 -21.90 36.04 -0.19
CA LYS A 198 -21.24 34.85 0.34
C LYS A 198 -22.24 33.81 0.90
N VAL A 199 -23.31 34.30 1.56
CA VAL A 199 -24.37 33.44 2.09
C VAL A 199 -25.16 32.80 0.94
N GLN A 200 -25.49 33.51 -0.11
CA GLN A 200 -26.15 32.96 -1.29
C GLN A 200 -25.23 31.96 -2.03
N HIS A 201 -23.96 32.30 -2.18
CA HIS A 201 -22.97 31.40 -2.76
C HIS A 201 -22.82 30.09 -1.94
N ALA A 202 -22.80 30.21 -0.59
CA ALA A 202 -22.79 29.04 0.30
C ALA A 202 -24.04 28.14 0.07
N ALA A 203 -25.23 28.74 -0.05
CA ALA A 203 -26.46 27.98 -0.34
C ALA A 203 -26.39 27.25 -1.69
N VAL A 204 -25.84 27.91 -2.73
CA VAL A 204 -25.63 27.29 -4.04
C VAL A 204 -24.66 26.11 -3.94
N VAL A 205 -23.53 26.28 -3.26
CA VAL A 205 -22.51 25.22 -3.08
C VAL A 205 -23.08 24.01 -2.33
N ILE A 206 -23.88 24.21 -1.29
CA ILE A 206 -24.58 23.12 -0.58
C ILE A 206 -25.55 22.40 -1.54
N ARG A 207 -26.33 23.15 -2.33
CA ARG A 207 -27.29 22.58 -3.29
C ARG A 207 -26.57 21.77 -4.37
N GLU A 208 -25.47 22.27 -4.93
CA GLU A 208 -24.64 21.56 -5.90
C GLU A 208 -24.07 20.27 -5.29
N TYR A 209 -23.59 20.31 -4.05
CA TYR A 209 -23.05 19.16 -3.38
C TYR A 209 -24.12 18.08 -3.10
N LEU A 210 -25.35 18.49 -2.77
CA LEU A 210 -26.51 17.58 -2.64
C LEU A 210 -26.89 16.98 -4.02
N ALA A 211 -26.83 17.77 -5.08
CA ALA A 211 -27.08 17.28 -6.45
C ALA A 211 -26.04 16.24 -6.88
N GLU A 212 -24.74 16.45 -6.62
CA GLU A 212 -23.67 15.47 -6.85
C GLU A 212 -23.94 14.14 -6.13
N ARG A 213 -24.61 14.17 -4.99
CA ARG A 213 -25.06 12.99 -4.25
C ARG A 213 -26.45 12.45 -4.68
N GLY A 214 -26.98 12.97 -5.79
CA GLY A 214 -28.23 12.51 -6.41
C GLY A 214 -29.50 13.14 -5.85
N ARG A 215 -29.36 14.23 -5.12
CA ARG A 215 -30.48 14.98 -4.61
C ARG A 215 -30.74 16.24 -5.43
N GLN A 216 -31.07 16.04 -6.71
CA GLN A 216 -31.23 17.11 -7.71
C GLN A 216 -32.32 18.12 -7.37
N PHE A 217 -33.31 17.76 -6.57
CA PHE A 217 -34.41 18.61 -6.14
C PHE A 217 -34.19 19.14 -4.71
N ALA A 218 -32.96 19.18 -4.24
CA ALA A 218 -32.64 19.79 -2.96
C ALA A 218 -32.88 21.29 -2.99
N ILE A 219 -33.53 21.80 -1.95
CA ILE A 219 -33.78 23.22 -1.72
C ILE A 219 -32.97 23.64 -0.50
N VAL A 220 -32.19 24.69 -0.66
CA VAL A 220 -31.38 25.27 0.42
C VAL A 220 -31.76 26.73 0.57
N LEU A 221 -32.38 27.06 1.67
CA LEU A 221 -32.84 28.42 1.96
C LEU A 221 -32.03 28.98 3.14
N PRO A 222 -31.23 30.03 2.92
CA PRO A 222 -30.56 30.71 4.02
C PRO A 222 -31.53 31.62 4.75
N GLU A 223 -31.67 31.46 6.05
CA GLU A 223 -32.41 32.34 6.95
C GLU A 223 -31.42 33.11 7.81
N VAL A 224 -31.57 34.42 7.86
CA VAL A 224 -30.70 35.28 8.65
C VAL A 224 -31.49 35.81 9.84
N ARG A 225 -31.09 35.42 11.04
CA ARG A 225 -31.72 35.84 12.31
C ARG A 225 -30.85 36.87 13.00
N GLN A 226 -31.48 37.94 13.52
CA GLN A 226 -30.78 38.95 14.30
C GLN A 226 -30.58 38.47 15.75
N VAL A 227 -29.34 38.55 16.21
CA VAL A 227 -28.95 38.23 17.58
C VAL A 227 -28.43 39.53 18.23
N PRO A 228 -29.18 40.13 19.18
CA PRO A 228 -28.71 41.34 19.85
C PRO A 228 -27.31 41.16 20.48
N PRO A 229 -26.44 42.19 20.51
CA PRO A 229 -26.69 43.58 20.11
C PRO A 229 -26.42 43.93 18.64
N SER A 230 -25.52 43.20 17.91
CA SER A 230 -25.12 43.53 16.52
C SER A 230 -24.62 42.30 15.75
N SER A 231 -25.07 41.11 16.13
CA SER A 231 -24.66 39.87 15.53
C SER A 231 -25.78 39.22 14.71
N LEU A 232 -25.43 38.33 13.79
CA LEU A 232 -26.34 37.54 12.98
C LEU A 232 -26.07 36.07 13.15
N GLU A 233 -27.14 35.29 13.19
CA GLU A 233 -27.13 33.86 13.06
C GLU A 233 -27.60 33.48 11.65
N ILE A 234 -26.84 32.64 10.94
CA ILE A 234 -27.20 32.14 9.62
C ILE A 234 -27.66 30.71 9.79
N VAL A 235 -28.88 30.41 9.36
CA VAL A 235 -29.46 29.08 9.42
C VAL A 235 -29.73 28.63 7.98
N PHE A 236 -29.03 27.61 7.49
CA PHE A 236 -29.32 26.99 6.21
C PHE A 236 -30.39 25.91 6.41
N LYS A 237 -31.64 26.22 5.97
CA LYS A 237 -32.71 25.22 5.94
C LYS A 237 -32.59 24.37 4.69
N ILE A 238 -32.26 23.11 4.88
CA ILE A 238 -31.98 22.16 3.82
C ILE A 238 -33.14 21.17 3.70
N THR A 239 -33.80 21.15 2.55
CA THR A 239 -34.77 20.13 2.18
C THR A 239 -34.15 19.28 1.11
N GLU A 240 -33.62 18.11 1.48
CA GLU A 240 -32.80 17.27 0.59
C GLU A 240 -33.57 16.68 -0.60
N GLY A 241 -34.88 16.50 -0.48
CA GLY A 241 -35.68 15.80 -1.48
C GLY A 241 -35.35 14.30 -1.62
N PRO A 242 -35.99 13.57 -2.53
CA PRO A 242 -35.71 12.17 -2.76
C PRO A 242 -34.37 11.96 -3.51
N LYS A 243 -33.66 10.85 -3.20
CA LYS A 243 -32.50 10.42 -3.98
C LYS A 243 -32.99 9.85 -5.32
N ILE A 244 -32.45 10.37 -6.43
CA ILE A 244 -32.83 9.95 -7.78
C ILE A 244 -31.75 9.01 -8.31
N LYS A 245 -32.19 7.82 -8.74
CA LYS A 245 -31.34 6.84 -9.42
C LYS A 245 -31.42 7.03 -10.92
N VAL A 246 -30.41 6.56 -11.66
CA VAL A 246 -30.48 6.47 -13.12
C VAL A 246 -31.40 5.29 -13.47
N GLY A 247 -32.42 5.55 -14.26
CA GLY A 247 -33.36 4.57 -14.78
C GLY A 247 -32.88 3.96 -16.11
N LYS A 248 -33.80 3.80 -17.06
CA LYS A 248 -33.50 3.27 -18.39
C LYS A 248 -32.75 4.32 -19.23
N ILE A 249 -31.61 3.91 -19.82
CA ILE A 249 -30.88 4.71 -20.79
C ILE A 249 -31.26 4.20 -22.20
N THR A 250 -31.76 5.08 -23.06
CA THR A 250 -32.09 4.80 -24.46
C THR A 250 -31.27 5.70 -25.36
N VAL A 251 -30.64 5.14 -26.37
CA VAL A 251 -29.91 5.91 -27.40
C VAL A 251 -30.75 5.88 -28.66
N VAL A 252 -30.88 7.01 -29.32
CA VAL A 252 -31.67 7.18 -30.55
C VAL A 252 -30.77 7.73 -31.66
N GLY A 253 -30.89 7.19 -32.88
CA GLY A 253 -30.04 7.59 -34.02
C GLY A 253 -28.76 6.78 -34.20
N ASN A 254 -28.50 5.82 -33.28
CA ASN A 254 -27.34 4.92 -33.32
C ASN A 254 -27.55 3.79 -34.36
N GLN A 255 -27.07 3.95 -35.58
CA GLN A 255 -27.09 2.93 -36.63
C GLN A 255 -25.79 2.12 -36.71
N ALA A 256 -24.65 2.80 -36.57
CA ALA A 256 -23.31 2.20 -36.66
C ALA A 256 -22.91 1.38 -35.42
N PHE A 257 -23.43 1.71 -34.25
CA PHE A 257 -23.09 1.04 -33.01
C PHE A 257 -24.34 0.54 -32.29
N SER A 258 -24.21 -0.61 -31.63
CA SER A 258 -25.29 -1.11 -30.78
C SER A 258 -25.53 -0.13 -29.61
N GLN A 259 -26.76 -0.05 -29.11
CA GLN A 259 -27.11 0.72 -27.92
C GLN A 259 -26.22 0.37 -26.72
N ARG A 260 -25.83 -0.92 -26.60
CA ARG A 260 -24.95 -1.41 -25.54
C ARG A 260 -23.55 -0.81 -25.65
N ASP A 261 -23.01 -0.64 -26.87
CA ASP A 261 -21.66 -0.10 -27.08
C ASP A 261 -21.62 1.39 -26.77
N VAL A 262 -22.68 2.14 -27.12
CA VAL A 262 -22.81 3.56 -26.80
C VAL A 262 -22.95 3.74 -25.27
N ILE A 263 -23.80 2.94 -24.59
CA ILE A 263 -23.95 3.00 -23.14
C ILE A 263 -22.64 2.60 -22.43
N ARG A 264 -21.84 1.69 -22.99
CA ARG A 264 -20.52 1.35 -22.44
C ARG A 264 -19.52 2.52 -22.48
N ALA A 265 -19.68 3.45 -23.40
CA ALA A 265 -18.86 4.66 -23.43
C ALA A 265 -19.16 5.59 -22.24
N MET A 266 -20.40 5.59 -21.75
CA MET A 266 -20.78 6.32 -20.53
C MET A 266 -20.09 5.71 -19.31
N LYS A 267 -19.43 6.51 -18.49
CA LYS A 267 -18.71 6.03 -17.31
C LYS A 267 -19.44 6.35 -16.01
N ASN A 268 -20.05 7.52 -15.93
CA ASN A 268 -20.55 8.09 -14.68
C ASN A 268 -22.04 7.77 -14.44
N THR A 269 -22.86 7.77 -15.50
CA THR A 269 -24.32 7.65 -15.36
C THR A 269 -24.83 6.24 -15.62
N ARG A 270 -24.06 5.33 -16.21
CA ARG A 270 -24.47 3.94 -16.32
C ARG A 270 -24.39 3.22 -14.97
N GLY A 271 -25.37 2.35 -14.68
CA GLY A 271 -25.29 1.43 -13.53
C GLY A 271 -24.10 0.49 -13.65
N PHE A 272 -23.48 0.15 -12.51
CA PHE A 272 -22.38 -0.83 -12.46
C PHE A 272 -22.99 -2.24 -12.59
N GLY A 273 -22.55 -3.03 -13.56
CA GLY A 273 -23.04 -4.39 -13.80
C GLY A 273 -24.17 -4.48 -14.82
N ILE A 274 -24.99 -5.52 -14.71
CA ILE A 274 -26.13 -5.77 -15.61
C ILE A 274 -27.27 -4.83 -15.21
N PRO A 275 -27.69 -3.89 -16.09
CA PRO A 275 -28.87 -3.05 -15.82
C PRO A 275 -30.07 -3.95 -15.55
N HIS A 276 -30.83 -3.65 -14.49
CA HIS A 276 -32.01 -4.42 -14.05
C HIS A 276 -31.72 -5.85 -13.52
N SER A 277 -30.54 -6.07 -12.94
CA SER A 277 -30.27 -7.28 -12.15
C SER A 277 -31.18 -7.29 -10.93
N ILE A 278 -32.00 -8.31 -10.81
CA ILE A 278 -32.90 -8.50 -9.67
C ILE A 278 -32.15 -8.57 -8.33
N LEU A 279 -30.87 -9.00 -8.36
CA LEU A 279 -30.05 -9.22 -7.18
C LEU A 279 -29.27 -7.97 -6.71
N PHE A 280 -28.94 -7.00 -7.59
CA PHE A 280 -27.99 -5.94 -7.25
C PHE A 280 -28.45 -4.53 -7.65
N GLU A 281 -29.74 -4.34 -7.99
CA GLU A 281 -30.27 -3.08 -8.49
C GLU A 281 -30.05 -1.89 -7.53
N ASP A 282 -30.21 -2.14 -6.22
CA ASP A 282 -30.07 -1.09 -5.19
C ASP A 282 -28.62 -0.76 -4.84
N ILE A 283 -27.69 -1.72 -5.02
CA ILE A 283 -26.28 -1.56 -4.68
C ILE A 283 -25.51 -0.91 -5.83
N PHE A 284 -25.84 -1.22 -7.09
CA PHE A 284 -25.06 -0.83 -8.26
C PHE A 284 -25.75 0.20 -9.17
N ALA A 285 -26.95 0.67 -8.84
CA ALA A 285 -27.61 1.74 -9.57
C ALA A 285 -26.85 3.05 -9.41
N ALA A 286 -26.45 3.66 -10.56
CA ALA A 286 -25.83 4.97 -10.55
C ALA A 286 -26.82 6.04 -10.06
N THR A 287 -26.30 7.01 -9.31
CA THR A 287 -27.06 8.18 -8.91
C THR A 287 -27.12 9.18 -10.06
N TYR A 288 -28.30 9.73 -10.36
CA TYR A 288 -28.44 10.73 -11.42
C TYR A 288 -27.77 12.05 -11.01
N ASP A 289 -26.90 12.55 -11.90
CA ASP A 289 -26.19 13.80 -11.77
C ASP A 289 -26.07 14.43 -13.16
N THR A 290 -26.56 15.65 -13.33
CA THR A 290 -26.62 16.32 -14.62
C THR A 290 -25.21 16.66 -15.14
N SER A 291 -24.31 17.10 -14.27
CA SER A 291 -22.93 17.44 -14.67
C SER A 291 -22.16 16.21 -15.17
N LYS A 292 -22.34 15.07 -14.52
CA LYS A 292 -21.77 13.79 -14.92
C LYS A 292 -22.37 13.25 -16.22
N LEU A 293 -23.62 13.56 -16.50
CA LEU A 293 -24.26 13.22 -17.76
C LEU A 293 -23.68 14.02 -18.93
N GLU A 294 -23.37 15.30 -18.74
CA GLU A 294 -22.67 16.10 -19.77
C GLU A 294 -21.26 15.53 -20.06
N GLU A 295 -20.50 15.14 -19.05
CA GLU A 295 -19.23 14.43 -19.27
C GLU A 295 -19.42 13.12 -20.06
N ASP A 296 -20.49 12.39 -19.81
CA ASP A 296 -20.77 11.15 -20.52
C ASP A 296 -21.21 11.40 -21.96
N LYS A 297 -21.88 12.52 -22.28
CA LYS A 297 -22.15 12.96 -23.67
C LYS A 297 -20.84 13.16 -24.44
N GLU A 298 -19.86 13.84 -23.83
CA GLU A 298 -18.53 14.00 -24.40
C GLU A 298 -17.83 12.65 -24.65
N ARG A 299 -17.95 11.71 -23.70
CA ARG A 299 -17.40 10.34 -23.88
C ARG A 299 -18.09 9.55 -24.98
N ILE A 300 -19.40 9.74 -25.18
CA ILE A 300 -20.12 9.16 -26.31
C ILE A 300 -19.58 9.74 -27.63
N ARG A 301 -19.44 11.07 -27.71
CA ARG A 301 -18.86 11.74 -28.89
C ARG A 301 -17.44 11.22 -29.18
N ASP A 302 -16.58 11.17 -28.17
CA ASP A 302 -15.23 10.62 -28.29
C ASP A 302 -15.23 9.15 -28.74
N ALA A 303 -16.20 8.33 -28.29
CA ALA A 303 -16.33 6.94 -28.73
C ALA A 303 -16.66 6.81 -30.24
N TYR A 304 -17.53 7.64 -30.75
CA TYR A 304 -17.83 7.72 -32.21
C TYR A 304 -16.60 8.22 -32.98
N GLN A 305 -16.01 9.32 -32.56
CA GLN A 305 -14.84 9.93 -33.17
C GLN A 305 -13.60 9.02 -33.14
N SER A 306 -13.49 8.18 -32.12
CA SER A 306 -12.42 7.17 -32.04
C SER A 306 -12.52 6.06 -33.09
N ARG A 307 -13.68 5.90 -33.71
CA ARG A 307 -13.99 4.85 -34.68
C ARG A 307 -14.22 5.36 -36.10
N GLY A 308 -13.92 6.65 -36.34
CA GLY A 308 -13.95 7.25 -37.65
C GLY A 308 -15.17 8.15 -37.94
N TYR A 309 -16.11 8.24 -37.03
CA TYR A 309 -17.28 9.16 -37.18
C TYR A 309 -16.89 10.54 -36.64
N PHE A 310 -16.00 11.22 -37.39
CA PHE A 310 -15.37 12.48 -36.97
C PHE A 310 -16.37 13.60 -36.72
N THR A 311 -17.45 13.68 -37.51
CA THR A 311 -18.50 14.71 -37.42
C THR A 311 -19.64 14.36 -36.46
N ALA A 312 -19.53 13.25 -35.71
CA ALA A 312 -20.55 12.80 -34.76
C ALA A 312 -20.88 13.87 -33.70
N LYS A 313 -22.18 14.09 -33.49
CA LYS A 313 -22.73 15.02 -32.51
C LYS A 313 -23.67 14.29 -31.58
N VAL A 314 -23.59 14.61 -30.30
CA VAL A 314 -24.54 14.16 -29.28
C VAL A 314 -25.43 15.35 -28.95
N LEU A 315 -26.72 15.21 -29.25
CA LEU A 315 -27.72 16.26 -29.03
C LEU A 315 -28.16 16.28 -27.57
N ASP A 316 -28.97 17.28 -27.20
CA ASP A 316 -29.47 17.41 -25.84
C ASP A 316 -30.37 16.26 -25.43
N GLN A 317 -30.08 15.70 -24.27
CA GLN A 317 -30.78 14.57 -23.72
C GLN A 317 -32.20 14.93 -23.30
N LYS A 318 -33.14 14.00 -23.51
CA LYS A 318 -34.48 14.07 -22.90
C LYS A 318 -34.51 13.24 -21.63
N THR A 319 -34.95 13.82 -20.53
CA THR A 319 -35.05 13.15 -19.23
C THR A 319 -36.49 13.06 -18.78
N GLN A 320 -36.89 11.89 -18.25
CA GLN A 320 -38.21 11.65 -17.70
C GLN A 320 -38.12 11.03 -16.32
N LEU A 321 -38.75 11.68 -15.33
CA LEU A 321 -38.81 11.18 -13.98
C LEU A 321 -39.90 10.09 -13.87
N VAL A 322 -39.53 8.93 -13.38
CA VAL A 322 -40.43 7.78 -13.16
C VAL A 322 -40.35 7.30 -11.72
N ASN A 323 -41.48 6.84 -11.21
CA ASN A 323 -41.53 6.16 -9.90
C ASN A 323 -41.06 4.71 -10.07
N THR A 324 -40.18 4.25 -9.18
CA THR A 324 -39.61 2.89 -9.18
C THR A 324 -39.77 2.23 -7.83
N GLY A 325 -39.81 0.87 -7.80
CA GLY A 325 -39.92 0.11 -6.55
C GLY A 325 -41.34 0.03 -5.98
N GLY A 326 -41.46 -0.54 -4.82
CA GLY A 326 -42.73 -0.75 -4.13
C GLY A 326 -43.52 -2.02 -4.54
N HIS A 327 -43.22 -2.60 -5.72
CA HIS A 327 -43.82 -3.83 -6.24
C HIS A 327 -42.78 -4.90 -6.52
N GLY A 328 -43.03 -6.17 -6.17
CA GLY A 328 -42.15 -7.30 -6.47
C GLY A 328 -41.42 -7.87 -5.23
N PHE A 329 -40.52 -8.83 -5.48
CA PHE A 329 -39.83 -9.61 -4.48
C PHE A 329 -38.76 -8.79 -3.74
N LYS A 330 -38.74 -8.88 -2.40
CA LYS A 330 -37.72 -8.24 -1.54
C LYS A 330 -36.73 -9.29 -1.05
N LEU A 331 -35.44 -9.00 -1.17
CA LEU A 331 -34.34 -9.78 -0.59
C LEU A 331 -33.67 -8.94 0.51
N PRO A 332 -33.64 -9.42 1.78
CA PRO A 332 -32.93 -8.72 2.85
C PRO A 332 -31.48 -8.44 2.44
N LEU A 333 -30.97 -7.22 2.72
CA LEU A 333 -29.61 -6.75 2.42
C LEU A 333 -29.25 -6.56 0.93
N ILE A 334 -29.93 -7.21 -0.01
CA ILE A 334 -29.56 -7.19 -1.44
C ILE A 334 -30.54 -6.36 -2.27
N ARG A 335 -31.87 -6.54 -2.06
CA ARG A 335 -32.92 -5.81 -2.77
C ARG A 335 -34.02 -5.39 -1.79
N GLN A 336 -33.95 -4.13 -1.35
CA GLN A 336 -34.98 -3.60 -0.43
C GLN A 336 -36.30 -3.26 -1.12
N ASN A 337 -36.25 -3.04 -2.45
CA ASN A 337 -37.43 -2.69 -3.29
C ASN A 337 -38.30 -1.57 -2.69
N ASN A 338 -37.61 -0.56 -2.10
CA ASN A 338 -38.29 0.60 -1.53
C ASN A 338 -38.83 1.51 -2.64
N PRO A 339 -39.99 2.15 -2.44
CA PRO A 339 -40.48 3.16 -3.36
C PRO A 339 -39.41 4.26 -3.57
N GLY A 340 -39.11 4.58 -4.80
CA GLY A 340 -38.09 5.55 -5.16
C GLY A 340 -38.40 6.27 -6.46
N LYS A 341 -37.47 7.18 -6.86
CA LYS A 341 -37.55 7.89 -8.14
C LYS A 341 -36.33 7.58 -8.97
N ALA A 342 -36.55 7.34 -10.27
CA ALA A 342 -35.47 7.17 -11.24
C ALA A 342 -35.67 8.12 -12.43
N MET A 343 -34.54 8.52 -13.05
CA MET A 343 -34.51 9.34 -14.24
C MET A 343 -34.23 8.48 -15.46
N ASN A 344 -35.25 8.32 -16.34
CA ASN A 344 -35.02 7.72 -17.66
C ASN A 344 -34.36 8.78 -18.57
N ILE A 345 -33.30 8.35 -19.28
CA ILE A 345 -32.46 9.23 -20.08
C ILE A 345 -32.53 8.76 -21.55
N THR A 346 -32.94 9.64 -22.45
CA THR A 346 -32.87 9.40 -23.88
C THR A 346 -31.82 10.31 -24.49
N VAL A 347 -30.76 9.72 -25.06
CA VAL A 347 -29.63 10.43 -25.68
C VAL A 347 -29.76 10.32 -27.21
N PRO A 348 -30.13 11.42 -27.91
CA PRO A 348 -30.13 11.42 -29.38
C PRO A 348 -28.70 11.62 -29.88
N VAL A 349 -28.33 10.88 -30.93
CA VAL A 349 -27.01 10.94 -31.56
C VAL A 349 -27.17 11.12 -33.08
N GLU A 350 -26.40 12.04 -33.63
CA GLU A 350 -26.18 12.18 -35.07
C GLU A 350 -24.80 11.65 -35.39
N GLU A 351 -24.72 10.48 -36.05
CA GLU A 351 -23.44 9.78 -36.25
C GLU A 351 -22.55 10.44 -37.32
N GLY A 352 -23.16 11.04 -38.36
CA GLY A 352 -22.42 11.55 -39.51
C GLY A 352 -21.88 10.43 -40.40
N ARG A 353 -20.91 10.75 -41.26
CA ARG A 353 -20.25 9.80 -42.15
C ARG A 353 -19.00 9.18 -41.53
N LEU A 354 -18.63 7.97 -42.01
CA LEU A 354 -17.40 7.31 -41.65
C LEU A 354 -16.23 7.86 -42.48
N TYR A 355 -15.34 8.60 -41.84
CA TYR A 355 -14.13 9.13 -42.46
C TYR A 355 -12.93 8.21 -42.28
N ARG A 356 -12.08 8.12 -43.31
CA ARG A 356 -10.85 7.34 -43.34
C ARG A 356 -9.64 8.24 -43.51
N LEU A 357 -8.50 7.87 -42.91
CA LEU A 357 -7.24 8.57 -43.11
C LEU A 357 -6.76 8.37 -44.54
N ASN A 358 -6.46 9.46 -45.27
CA ASN A 358 -5.78 9.41 -46.57
C ASN A 358 -4.25 9.44 -46.35
N LYS A 359 -3.71 10.56 -45.90
CA LYS A 359 -2.27 10.72 -45.62
C LYS A 359 -2.01 11.61 -44.39
N ILE A 360 -0.82 11.49 -43.81
CA ILE A 360 -0.29 12.40 -42.79
C ILE A 360 0.93 13.10 -43.37
N ASN A 361 0.88 14.43 -43.50
CA ASN A 361 1.98 15.27 -43.94
C ASN A 361 2.62 15.98 -42.72
N PHE A 362 3.94 16.07 -42.70
CA PHE A 362 4.69 16.80 -41.68
C PHE A 362 5.35 18.04 -42.28
N VAL A 363 5.03 19.22 -41.76
CA VAL A 363 5.50 20.52 -42.27
C VAL A 363 6.27 21.23 -41.11
N GLY A 364 7.34 21.94 -41.42
CA GLY A 364 8.08 22.74 -40.46
C GLY A 364 9.11 21.97 -39.59
N VAL A 365 9.25 20.66 -39.81
CA VAL A 365 10.21 19.83 -39.09
C VAL A 365 11.63 20.15 -39.52
N LYS A 366 12.51 20.53 -38.55
CA LYS A 366 13.93 20.84 -38.73
C LYS A 366 14.85 19.87 -38.02
N LEU A 367 14.41 19.32 -36.84
CA LEU A 367 15.18 18.44 -35.99
C LEU A 367 15.49 17.10 -36.66
N PHE A 368 14.54 16.54 -37.41
CA PHE A 368 14.68 15.22 -38.02
C PHE A 368 14.82 15.31 -39.53
N ARG A 369 15.84 14.68 -40.11
CA ARG A 369 16.07 14.66 -41.58
C ARG A 369 15.00 13.83 -42.34
N THR A 370 14.43 12.80 -41.69
CA THR A 370 13.43 11.90 -42.24
C THR A 370 12.19 11.82 -41.33
N PRO A 371 11.36 12.90 -41.29
CA PRO A 371 10.26 12.96 -40.32
C PRO A 371 9.24 11.84 -40.52
N GLU A 372 8.95 11.47 -41.76
CA GLU A 372 7.98 10.42 -42.05
C GLU A 372 8.37 9.07 -41.51
N THR A 373 9.63 8.69 -41.54
CA THR A 373 10.10 7.41 -41.05
C THR A 373 10.04 7.31 -39.50
N LEU A 374 10.33 8.41 -38.80
CA LEU A 374 10.41 8.45 -37.33
C LEU A 374 9.07 8.82 -36.69
N MET A 375 8.32 9.74 -37.26
CA MET A 375 7.09 10.30 -36.66
C MET A 375 5.83 9.55 -37.09
N ARG A 376 5.77 9.04 -38.33
CA ARG A 376 4.59 8.35 -38.85
C ARG A 376 4.14 7.15 -37.98
N PRO A 377 5.05 6.28 -37.49
CA PRO A 377 4.68 5.14 -36.63
C PRO A 377 4.04 5.53 -35.29
N LEU A 378 4.26 6.76 -34.80
CA LEU A 378 3.72 7.23 -33.53
C LEU A 378 2.20 7.32 -33.50
N PHE A 379 1.56 7.43 -34.67
CA PHE A 379 0.11 7.63 -34.80
C PHE A 379 -0.72 6.33 -34.85
N ASN A 380 -0.09 5.18 -35.03
CA ASN A 380 -0.77 3.87 -35.05
C ASN A 380 -2.03 3.81 -35.94
N MET A 381 -2.06 4.61 -37.05
CA MET A 381 -3.11 4.64 -38.05
C MET A 381 -2.49 4.45 -39.44
N GLY A 382 -2.95 3.46 -40.22
CA GLY A 382 -2.57 3.26 -41.60
C GLY A 382 -3.38 4.14 -42.55
N GLU A 383 -2.92 4.29 -43.80
CA GLU A 383 -3.74 4.85 -44.86
C GLU A 383 -4.95 3.94 -45.12
N GLY A 384 -6.15 4.53 -45.27
CA GLY A 384 -7.40 3.78 -45.38
C GLY A 384 -8.02 3.31 -44.08
N ASP A 385 -7.32 3.41 -42.96
CA ASP A 385 -7.92 3.12 -41.65
C ASP A 385 -8.97 4.14 -41.27
N PRO A 386 -9.99 3.77 -40.45
CA PRO A 386 -10.90 4.75 -39.85
C PRO A 386 -10.14 5.85 -39.11
N PHE A 387 -10.48 7.12 -39.38
CA PHE A 387 -9.81 8.27 -38.80
C PHE A 387 -10.16 8.40 -37.31
N SER A 388 -9.25 8.03 -36.45
CA SER A 388 -9.48 7.96 -35.00
C SER A 388 -8.88 9.16 -34.26
N THR A 389 -9.72 10.01 -33.68
CA THR A 389 -9.28 11.14 -32.85
C THR A 389 -8.50 10.70 -31.60
N THR A 390 -8.83 9.54 -31.05
CA THR A 390 -8.07 8.97 -29.89
C THR A 390 -6.66 8.56 -30.30
N LYS A 391 -6.51 7.90 -31.46
CA LYS A 391 -5.18 7.53 -31.98
C LYS A 391 -4.39 8.79 -32.40
N LEU A 392 -5.05 9.78 -32.96
CA LEU A 392 -4.45 11.08 -33.26
C LEU A 392 -3.93 11.77 -32.01
N ARG A 393 -4.78 11.95 -30.98
CA ARG A 393 -4.40 12.57 -29.69
C ARG A 393 -3.19 11.87 -29.07
N LYS A 394 -3.20 10.53 -29.08
CA LYS A 394 -2.07 9.73 -28.60
C LYS A 394 -0.81 9.90 -29.46
N GLY A 395 -0.96 10.00 -30.79
CA GLY A 395 0.14 10.29 -31.70
C GLY A 395 0.78 11.65 -31.44
N LEU A 396 -0.05 12.70 -31.25
CA LEU A 396 0.42 14.04 -30.88
C LEU A 396 1.12 14.04 -29.50
N GLU A 397 0.60 13.31 -28.52
CA GLU A 397 1.25 13.13 -27.22
C GLU A 397 2.62 12.44 -27.35
N ASN A 398 2.68 11.35 -28.12
CA ASN A 398 3.95 10.64 -28.37
C ASN A 398 4.94 11.54 -29.12
N LEU A 399 4.47 12.37 -30.03
CA LEU A 399 5.29 13.33 -30.77
C LEU A 399 5.86 14.41 -29.82
N ARG A 400 5.05 14.95 -28.91
CA ARG A 400 5.53 15.88 -27.86
C ARG A 400 6.58 15.22 -26.96
N LYS A 401 6.37 13.95 -26.58
CA LYS A 401 7.34 13.17 -25.78
C LYS A 401 8.66 13.01 -26.55
N LEU A 402 8.60 12.65 -27.83
CA LEU A 402 9.80 12.52 -28.68
C LEU A 402 10.60 13.82 -28.72
N TYR A 403 9.96 14.96 -28.98
CA TYR A 403 10.63 16.26 -28.96
C TYR A 403 11.15 16.66 -27.57
N GLY A 404 10.38 16.31 -26.53
CA GLY A 404 10.77 16.52 -25.13
C GLY A 404 12.03 15.74 -24.71
N GLU A 405 12.35 14.62 -25.37
CA GLU A 405 13.62 13.89 -25.15
C GLU A 405 14.84 14.66 -25.65
N PHE A 406 14.64 15.56 -26.59
CA PHE A 406 15.68 16.42 -27.19
C PHE A 406 15.64 17.86 -26.67
N GLY A 407 14.88 18.15 -25.60
CA GLY A 407 14.85 19.47 -24.98
C GLY A 407 13.89 20.48 -25.57
N TYR A 408 13.09 20.11 -26.54
CA TYR A 408 12.09 21.00 -27.17
C TYR A 408 10.76 20.98 -26.36
N ILE A 409 10.76 21.67 -25.22
CA ILE A 409 9.63 21.66 -24.26
C ILE A 409 8.43 22.44 -24.82
N ASP A 410 8.69 23.50 -25.60
CA ASP A 410 7.65 24.37 -26.17
C ASP A 410 7.12 23.85 -27.50
N PHE A 411 7.52 22.64 -27.93
CA PHE A 411 7.04 22.03 -29.14
C PHE A 411 5.54 21.87 -29.18
N VAL A 412 4.90 22.46 -30.17
CA VAL A 412 3.46 22.39 -30.41
C VAL A 412 3.21 21.80 -31.79
N PRO A 413 2.70 20.58 -31.90
CA PRO A 413 2.19 20.04 -33.16
C PRO A 413 0.77 20.58 -33.43
N GLU A 414 0.56 21.33 -34.46
CA GLU A 414 -0.73 21.85 -34.88
C GLU A 414 -1.33 20.95 -35.95
N PRO A 415 -2.42 20.21 -35.64
CA PRO A 415 -3.10 19.38 -36.62
C PRO A 415 -4.09 20.21 -37.44
N ASP A 416 -3.95 20.20 -38.77
CA ASP A 416 -4.92 20.72 -39.72
C ASP A 416 -5.58 19.57 -40.49
N PHE A 417 -6.90 19.66 -40.66
CA PHE A 417 -7.73 18.61 -41.25
C PHE A 417 -8.34 19.08 -42.58
N SER A 418 -7.96 18.46 -43.66
CA SER A 418 -8.60 18.67 -44.98
C SER A 418 -9.53 17.50 -45.31
N ILE A 419 -10.84 17.74 -45.34
CA ILE A 419 -11.85 16.73 -45.61
C ILE A 419 -12.10 16.68 -47.12
N ILE A 420 -11.90 15.52 -47.72
CA ILE A 420 -12.19 15.25 -49.14
C ILE A 420 -13.61 14.63 -49.17
N HIS A 421 -14.60 15.47 -49.41
CA HIS A 421 -16.02 15.08 -49.34
C HIS A 421 -16.43 14.01 -50.34
N ASP A 422 -15.81 13.96 -51.51
CA ASP A 422 -16.14 13.00 -52.54
C ASP A 422 -15.76 11.54 -52.20
N THR A 423 -14.73 11.37 -51.38
CA THR A 423 -14.18 10.05 -51.04
C THR A 423 -14.30 9.69 -49.56
N ASP A 424 -14.94 10.54 -48.74
CA ASP A 424 -15.02 10.42 -47.28
C ASP A 424 -13.65 10.15 -46.60
N LYS A 425 -12.59 10.83 -47.14
CA LYS A 425 -11.22 10.74 -46.63
C LYS A 425 -10.79 12.04 -45.95
N VAL A 426 -9.81 11.93 -45.04
CA VAL A 426 -9.21 13.06 -44.33
C VAL A 426 -7.71 13.08 -44.56
N ASP A 427 -7.18 14.19 -45.07
CA ASP A 427 -5.77 14.51 -45.05
C ASP A 427 -5.44 15.23 -43.74
N LEU A 428 -4.41 14.75 -43.04
CA LEU A 428 -3.91 15.35 -41.83
C LEU A 428 -2.56 16.02 -42.11
N THR A 429 -2.51 17.33 -41.98
CA THR A 429 -1.25 18.08 -42.04
C THR A 429 -0.84 18.48 -40.61
N LEU A 430 0.34 18.10 -40.21
CA LEU A 430 0.91 18.42 -38.90
C LEU A 430 1.99 19.49 -39.08
N THR A 431 1.67 20.71 -38.69
CA THR A 431 2.63 21.81 -38.68
C THR A 431 3.39 21.79 -37.36
N ALA A 432 4.73 21.62 -37.43
CA ALA A 432 5.61 21.53 -36.30
C ALA A 432 6.16 22.93 -35.97
N ASP A 433 5.69 23.53 -34.89
CA ASP A 433 6.42 24.63 -34.25
C ASP A 433 7.39 24.03 -33.20
N GLU A 434 8.68 23.93 -33.58
CA GLU A 434 9.65 23.28 -32.74
C GLU A 434 10.10 24.13 -31.55
N GLY A 435 9.98 25.48 -31.67
CA GLY A 435 10.45 26.38 -30.62
C GLY A 435 11.97 26.34 -30.45
N LYS A 436 12.44 26.50 -29.22
CA LYS A 436 13.86 26.47 -28.84
C LYS A 436 14.19 25.21 -28.05
N GLN A 437 15.44 24.74 -28.18
CA GLN A 437 16.00 23.70 -27.33
C GLN A 437 16.38 24.28 -25.96
N PHE A 438 15.97 23.65 -24.88
CA PHE A 438 16.21 24.12 -23.52
C PHE A 438 17.25 23.27 -22.79
N PHE A 439 18.08 23.94 -21.99
CA PHE A 439 19.08 23.35 -21.11
C PHE A 439 18.67 23.52 -19.65
N VAL A 440 19.00 22.55 -18.81
CA VAL A 440 18.74 22.62 -17.37
C VAL A 440 19.72 23.56 -16.72
N ARG A 441 19.24 24.67 -16.15
CA ARG A 441 20.11 25.61 -15.43
C ARG A 441 20.25 25.23 -13.95
N ARG A 442 19.12 24.87 -13.31
CA ARG A 442 19.07 24.60 -11.88
C ARG A 442 17.95 23.64 -11.53
N ILE A 443 18.21 22.77 -10.53
CA ILE A 443 17.22 21.86 -9.96
C ILE A 443 17.16 22.10 -8.46
N ASP A 444 16.02 22.61 -7.97
CA ASP A 444 15.74 22.90 -6.57
C ASP A 444 14.67 21.95 -6.01
N PHE A 445 14.72 21.71 -4.70
CA PHE A 445 13.75 20.90 -3.97
C PHE A 445 13.12 21.71 -2.86
N THR A 446 11.81 21.56 -2.67
CA THR A 446 11.06 22.24 -1.61
C THR A 446 10.10 21.28 -0.91
N GLY A 447 9.92 21.46 0.41
CA GLY A 447 9.05 20.58 1.21
C GLY A 447 9.76 19.36 1.83
N ASN A 448 11.04 19.18 1.58
CA ASN A 448 11.89 18.14 2.18
C ASN A 448 12.47 18.62 3.54
N VAL A 449 11.62 18.62 4.55
CA VAL A 449 11.97 19.14 5.90
C VAL A 449 13.01 18.28 6.60
N THR A 450 12.94 16.96 6.41
CA THR A 450 13.83 15.99 7.05
C THR A 450 14.80 15.33 6.09
N THR A 451 14.30 15.00 4.86
CA THR A 451 15.12 14.34 3.84
C THR A 451 16.13 15.33 3.29
N ARG A 452 17.41 14.97 3.34
CA ARG A 452 18.46 15.82 2.83
C ARG A 452 18.37 15.95 1.30
N ASP A 453 18.67 17.13 0.78
CA ASP A 453 18.70 17.45 -0.66
C ASP A 453 19.47 16.41 -1.48
N LYS A 454 20.64 15.99 -0.98
CA LYS A 454 21.47 14.96 -1.60
C LYS A 454 20.72 13.64 -1.88
N ILE A 455 19.75 13.27 -1.04
CA ILE A 455 18.99 12.02 -1.17
C ILE A 455 18.02 12.10 -2.36
N ILE A 456 17.45 13.26 -2.61
CA ILE A 456 16.57 13.52 -3.75
C ILE A 456 17.39 13.63 -5.01
N ARG A 457 18.43 14.44 -4.98
CA ARG A 457 19.29 14.78 -6.12
C ARG A 457 19.95 13.55 -6.77
N ARG A 458 20.37 12.57 -5.97
CA ARG A 458 20.98 11.33 -6.51
C ARG A 458 20.03 10.43 -7.32
N GLU A 459 18.70 10.59 -7.14
CA GLU A 459 17.69 9.85 -7.91
C GLU A 459 17.27 10.59 -9.19
N ILE A 460 17.67 11.85 -9.33
CA ILE A 460 17.45 12.63 -10.55
C ILE A 460 18.48 12.19 -11.61
N LEU A 461 17.95 11.90 -12.81
CA LEU A 461 18.75 11.41 -13.94
C LEU A 461 19.18 12.51 -14.92
N ILE A 462 18.77 13.73 -14.65
CA ILE A 462 19.12 14.93 -15.42
C ILE A 462 20.12 15.73 -14.60
N ASP A 463 21.23 16.10 -15.22
CA ASP A 463 22.24 16.95 -14.60
C ASP A 463 22.04 18.42 -14.99
N GLU A 464 22.46 19.35 -14.10
CA GLU A 464 22.47 20.78 -14.40
C GLU A 464 23.53 21.07 -15.49
N GLY A 465 23.15 21.82 -16.52
CA GLY A 465 23.96 22.07 -17.74
C GLY A 465 23.60 21.17 -18.92
N ASP A 466 22.89 20.03 -18.69
CA ASP A 466 22.48 19.12 -19.76
C ASP A 466 21.25 19.63 -20.51
N ILE A 467 21.01 19.07 -21.69
CA ILE A 467 19.74 19.25 -22.41
C ILE A 467 18.61 18.67 -21.57
N PHE A 468 17.53 19.44 -21.40
CA PHE A 468 16.36 18.93 -20.70
C PHE A 468 15.77 17.72 -21.44
N ASN A 469 15.58 16.62 -20.71
CA ASN A 469 15.02 15.38 -21.25
C ASN A 469 13.80 14.96 -20.42
N ASN A 470 12.61 15.09 -21.02
CA ASN A 470 11.35 14.80 -20.34
C ASN A 470 11.23 13.33 -19.92
N HIS A 471 11.75 12.39 -20.73
CA HIS A 471 11.73 10.96 -20.38
C HIS A 471 12.61 10.65 -19.16
N LEU A 472 13.81 11.21 -19.10
CA LEU A 472 14.70 11.07 -17.93
C LEU A 472 14.10 11.74 -16.70
N TRP A 473 13.36 12.84 -16.88
CA TRP A 473 12.60 13.47 -15.79
C TRP A 473 11.49 12.56 -15.24
N GLU A 474 10.65 11.98 -16.12
CA GLU A 474 9.60 11.02 -15.72
C GLU A 474 10.21 9.80 -14.99
N LEU A 475 11.34 9.28 -15.45
CA LEU A 475 12.05 8.18 -14.79
C LEU A 475 12.61 8.60 -13.42
N SER A 476 13.10 9.84 -13.29
CA SER A 476 13.54 10.38 -12.00
C SER A 476 12.42 10.42 -10.98
N ILE A 477 11.25 10.90 -11.38
CA ILE A 477 10.04 10.91 -10.53
C ILE A 477 9.61 9.48 -10.16
N LEU A 478 9.68 8.53 -11.10
CA LEU A 478 9.38 7.13 -10.79
C LEU A 478 10.36 6.56 -9.74
N ARG A 479 11.66 6.84 -9.84
CA ARG A 479 12.65 6.45 -8.85
C ARG A 479 12.35 7.03 -7.47
N LEU A 480 12.03 8.32 -7.40
CA LEU A 480 11.66 8.97 -6.15
C LEU A 480 10.40 8.35 -5.52
N ASN A 481 9.40 8.01 -6.33
CA ASN A 481 8.20 7.31 -5.86
C ASN A 481 8.52 5.90 -5.32
N GLN A 482 9.49 5.20 -5.92
CA GLN A 482 9.92 3.87 -5.45
C GLN A 482 10.62 3.90 -4.08
N LEU A 483 11.22 5.02 -3.69
CA LEU A 483 11.79 5.19 -2.34
C LEU A 483 10.72 5.17 -1.24
N GLY A 484 9.50 5.62 -1.54
CA GLY A 484 8.40 5.69 -0.59
C GLY A 484 8.54 6.76 0.50
N TYR A 485 9.46 7.74 0.33
CA TYR A 485 9.71 8.82 1.29
C TYR A 485 8.69 9.95 1.19
N PHE A 486 8.07 10.09 0.02
CA PHE A 486 7.15 11.17 -0.32
C PHE A 486 5.77 10.64 -0.68
N GLU A 487 4.75 11.51 -0.59
CA GLU A 487 3.48 11.27 -1.26
C GLU A 487 3.71 11.08 -2.77
N VAL A 488 2.76 10.45 -3.46
CA VAL A 488 2.94 10.13 -4.89
C VAL A 488 3.19 11.40 -5.69
N LEU A 489 4.39 11.47 -6.28
CA LEU A 489 4.81 12.57 -7.14
C LEU A 489 4.38 12.28 -8.58
N LYS A 490 3.90 13.32 -9.27
CA LYS A 490 3.59 13.31 -10.69
C LYS A 490 4.50 14.29 -11.41
N ALA A 491 5.09 13.87 -12.53
CA ALA A 491 6.11 14.65 -13.22
C ALA A 491 5.64 16.07 -13.64
N GLU A 492 4.35 16.20 -13.99
CA GLU A 492 3.77 17.47 -14.46
C GLU A 492 3.21 18.33 -13.31
N GLU A 493 2.66 17.70 -12.25
CA GLU A 493 1.95 18.40 -11.16
C GLU A 493 2.87 18.77 -9.99
N SER A 494 3.88 17.93 -9.71
CA SER A 494 4.77 18.10 -8.56
C SER A 494 5.99 18.99 -8.86
N ALA A 495 6.24 19.33 -10.13
CA ALA A 495 7.35 20.17 -10.56
C ALA A 495 6.86 21.52 -11.10
N ASP A 496 7.52 22.58 -10.66
CA ASP A 496 7.38 23.92 -11.24
C ASP A 496 8.57 24.14 -12.19
N ILE A 497 8.30 24.10 -13.49
CA ILE A 497 9.33 24.23 -14.55
C ILE A 497 9.26 25.64 -15.13
N LYS A 498 10.13 26.54 -14.67
CA LYS A 498 10.24 27.91 -15.13
C LYS A 498 11.17 28.00 -16.33
N ARG A 499 10.66 28.50 -17.44
CA ARG A 499 11.37 28.62 -18.72
C ARG A 499 11.87 30.05 -18.89
N ASN A 500 13.14 30.18 -19.28
CA ASN A 500 13.71 31.44 -19.74
C ASN A 500 13.97 31.33 -21.24
N THR A 501 13.14 31.96 -22.05
CA THR A 501 13.23 31.94 -23.53
C THR A 501 14.39 32.76 -24.06
N GLN A 502 14.90 33.71 -23.29
CA GLN A 502 16.05 34.52 -23.72
C GLN A 502 17.36 33.71 -23.67
N THR A 503 17.56 32.99 -22.55
CA THR A 503 18.75 32.17 -22.33
C THR A 503 18.59 30.72 -22.77
N SER A 504 17.40 30.33 -23.22
CA SER A 504 17.04 28.93 -23.54
C SER A 504 17.34 27.96 -22.40
N THR A 505 17.00 28.36 -21.16
CA THR A 505 17.24 27.56 -19.95
C THR A 505 15.96 27.31 -19.18
N VAL A 506 15.96 26.22 -18.39
CA VAL A 506 14.88 25.87 -17.47
C VAL A 506 15.37 25.76 -16.05
N ASP A 507 14.60 26.31 -15.11
CA ASP A 507 14.72 26.07 -13.68
C ASP A 507 13.62 25.13 -13.23
N ILE A 508 13.99 24.03 -12.57
CA ILE A 508 13.08 23.01 -12.12
C ILE A 508 13.00 23.07 -10.61
N THR A 509 11.82 23.35 -10.05
CA THR A 509 11.57 23.28 -8.60
C THR A 509 10.63 22.11 -8.33
N LEU A 510 11.16 21.02 -7.76
CA LEU A 510 10.36 19.87 -7.36
C LEU A 510 9.78 20.10 -5.95
N LYS A 511 8.45 20.14 -5.87
CA LYS A 511 7.71 20.26 -4.62
C LYS A 511 7.39 18.87 -4.10
N VAL A 512 8.00 18.49 -2.98
CA VAL A 512 7.77 17.20 -2.33
C VAL A 512 6.99 17.40 -1.03
N LYS A 513 6.19 16.40 -0.66
CA LYS A 513 5.56 16.31 0.65
C LYS A 513 5.99 15.00 1.30
N GLU A 514 6.70 15.13 2.43
CA GLU A 514 7.24 13.96 3.12
C GLU A 514 6.12 13.10 3.71
N ARG A 515 6.25 11.79 3.51
CA ARG A 515 5.41 10.78 4.15
C ARG A 515 6.00 10.40 5.50
N GLY A 516 5.16 9.92 6.42
CA GLY A 516 5.63 9.41 7.72
C GLY A 516 6.76 8.40 7.56
N LYS A 517 7.91 8.66 8.19
CA LYS A 517 9.14 7.86 8.07
C LYS A 517 9.04 6.51 8.77
N ASN A 518 8.34 6.50 9.89
CA ASN A 518 8.25 5.37 10.79
C ASN A 518 6.94 4.63 10.53
N THR A 519 7.05 3.34 10.32
CA THR A 519 5.92 2.45 10.22
C THR A 519 5.97 1.50 11.41
N ILE A 520 4.93 1.52 12.24
CA ILE A 520 4.72 0.53 13.29
C ILE A 520 3.54 -0.31 12.85
N GLY A 521 3.76 -1.60 12.64
CA GLY A 521 2.73 -2.57 12.30
C GLY A 521 2.54 -3.53 13.46
N LEU A 522 1.29 -3.65 13.92
CA LEU A 522 0.88 -4.75 14.80
C LEU A 522 0.06 -5.72 13.94
N ASN A 523 0.49 -6.95 13.88
CA ASN A 523 -0.20 -8.03 13.18
C ASN A 523 -0.45 -9.19 14.14
N GLY A 524 -1.47 -9.96 13.86
CA GLY A 524 -1.80 -11.13 14.68
C GLY A 524 -2.90 -11.93 14.03
N GLY A 525 -2.99 -13.19 14.39
CA GLY A 525 -3.96 -14.07 13.79
C GLY A 525 -3.63 -15.54 14.02
N VAL A 526 -4.20 -16.38 13.18
CA VAL A 526 -3.86 -17.80 13.08
C VAL A 526 -3.29 -18.06 11.70
N SER A 527 -2.04 -18.49 11.66
CA SER A 527 -1.38 -18.92 10.42
C SER A 527 -0.90 -20.36 10.57
N GLY A 528 -0.82 -21.10 9.47
CA GLY A 528 -0.30 -22.44 9.54
C GLY A 528 1.17 -22.49 9.95
N ILE A 529 2.00 -21.52 9.53
CA ILE A 529 3.42 -21.46 9.87
C ILE A 529 3.64 -21.08 11.33
N ALA A 530 3.03 -20.00 11.78
CA ALA A 530 3.26 -19.46 13.13
C ALA A 530 2.31 -20.05 14.19
N GLY A 531 1.24 -20.73 13.78
CA GLY A 531 0.13 -21.05 14.66
C GLY A 531 -0.68 -19.80 15.00
N SER A 532 -1.20 -19.70 16.19
CA SER A 532 -1.72 -18.43 16.73
C SER A 532 -0.53 -17.55 17.06
N PHE A 533 -0.49 -16.33 16.53
CA PHE A 533 0.67 -15.45 16.67
C PHE A 533 0.28 -13.99 16.86
N VAL A 534 1.21 -13.25 17.45
CA VAL A 534 1.23 -11.78 17.48
C VAL A 534 2.59 -11.33 16.95
N GLY A 535 2.59 -10.34 16.06
CA GLY A 535 3.81 -9.77 15.50
C GLY A 535 3.84 -8.27 15.64
N LEU A 536 5.02 -7.73 15.87
CA LEU A 536 5.33 -6.31 15.90
C LEU A 536 6.40 -6.04 14.85
N ASN A 537 6.08 -5.16 13.91
CA ASN A 537 7.02 -4.71 12.90
C ASN A 537 7.28 -3.22 13.09
N TYR A 538 8.51 -2.85 13.21
CA TYR A 538 8.97 -1.47 13.17
C TYR A 538 9.90 -1.30 11.97
N ALA A 539 9.61 -0.32 11.14
CA ALA A 539 10.50 0.06 10.04
C ALA A 539 10.56 1.58 9.93
N THR A 540 11.76 2.11 9.75
CA THR A 540 11.98 3.50 9.36
C THR A 540 12.75 3.51 8.04
N ASN A 541 12.15 4.15 7.01
CA ASN A 541 12.69 4.15 5.64
C ASN A 541 13.49 5.41 5.38
N ASN A 542 13.86 6.21 6.16
CA ASN A 542 14.70 7.40 5.97
C ASN A 542 15.30 7.80 7.32
N PHE A 543 16.03 6.84 7.90
CA PHE A 543 16.63 7.02 9.21
C PHE A 543 17.54 8.24 9.23
N LEU A 544 17.33 9.15 10.15
CA LEU A 544 18.05 10.44 10.26
C LEU A 544 18.04 11.32 8.99
N GLY A 545 17.14 11.07 8.03
CA GLY A 545 17.07 11.80 6.76
C GLY A 545 18.21 11.48 5.77
N LEU A 546 18.91 10.37 5.99
CA LEU A 546 20.05 9.93 5.18
C LEU A 546 19.66 8.89 4.12
N GLY A 547 18.38 8.51 4.06
CA GLY A 547 17.90 7.47 3.17
C GLY A 547 18.20 6.05 3.66
N GLU A 548 18.73 5.89 4.86
CA GLU A 548 19.01 4.62 5.50
C GLU A 548 17.70 3.96 5.96
N THR A 549 17.67 2.62 6.00
CA THR A 549 16.52 1.86 6.50
C THR A 549 16.93 1.09 7.74
N LEU A 550 16.16 1.23 8.82
CA LEU A 550 16.25 0.37 10.00
C LEU A 550 14.94 -0.39 10.15
N SER A 551 15.01 -1.69 10.31
CA SER A 551 13.85 -2.56 10.51
C SER A 551 14.03 -3.47 11.70
N ILE A 552 12.94 -3.67 12.46
CA ILE A 552 12.88 -4.65 13.56
C ILE A 552 11.57 -5.41 13.36
N ASN A 553 11.65 -6.71 13.19
CA ASN A 553 10.51 -7.58 13.04
C ASN A 553 10.49 -8.58 14.18
N SER A 554 9.38 -8.71 14.86
CA SER A 554 9.18 -9.69 15.92
C SER A 554 7.88 -10.43 15.68
N GLN A 555 7.93 -11.75 15.71
CA GLN A 555 6.77 -12.63 15.56
C GLN A 555 6.81 -13.66 16.70
N LEU A 556 5.78 -13.67 17.53
CA LEU A 556 5.63 -14.58 18.65
C LEU A 556 4.42 -15.49 18.38
N GLY A 557 4.69 -16.68 17.90
CA GLY A 557 3.65 -17.68 17.58
C GLY A 557 3.80 -18.94 18.42
N THR A 558 2.79 -19.78 18.38
CA THR A 558 2.79 -21.09 19.06
C THR A 558 3.67 -22.13 18.36
N ARG A 559 3.91 -21.97 17.04
CA ARG A 559 4.79 -22.84 16.24
C ARG A 559 6.12 -22.18 15.93
N LEU A 560 6.07 -20.93 15.46
CA LEU A 560 7.24 -20.18 15.02
C LEU A 560 7.36 -18.90 15.84
N ARG A 561 8.53 -18.70 16.42
CA ARG A 561 8.93 -17.44 17.06
C ARG A 561 10.16 -16.93 16.33
N SER A 562 10.14 -15.66 15.93
CA SER A 562 11.27 -15.06 15.24
C SER A 562 11.43 -13.59 15.62
N VAL A 563 12.68 -13.16 15.70
CA VAL A 563 13.06 -11.75 15.82
C VAL A 563 14.15 -11.50 14.80
N SER A 564 13.99 -10.44 13.98
CA SER A 564 15.05 -9.98 13.10
C SER A 564 15.22 -8.47 13.19
N THR A 565 16.46 -8.02 13.03
CA THR A 565 16.82 -6.60 12.94
C THR A 565 17.71 -6.41 11.72
N GLY A 566 17.39 -5.41 10.91
CA GLY A 566 18.11 -5.10 9.69
C GLY A 566 18.42 -3.61 9.57
N PHE A 567 19.60 -3.29 9.08
CA PHE A 567 20.03 -1.94 8.71
C PHE A 567 20.54 -1.93 7.28
N THR A 568 20.13 -0.94 6.49
CA THR A 568 20.58 -0.80 5.10
C THR A 568 20.97 0.64 4.81
N GLU A 569 22.19 0.84 4.35
CA GLU A 569 22.72 2.07 3.76
C GLU A 569 22.64 1.96 2.24
N PRO A 570 21.75 2.68 1.55
CA PRO A 570 21.56 2.53 0.10
C PRO A 570 22.67 3.13 -0.77
N TYR A 571 23.50 4.04 -0.20
CA TYR A 571 24.58 4.71 -0.90
C TYR A 571 25.87 4.74 -0.06
N PHE A 572 26.47 3.58 0.13
CA PHE A 572 27.68 3.44 0.93
C PHE A 572 28.84 4.25 0.34
N LEU A 573 29.43 5.12 1.17
CA LEU A 573 30.49 6.06 0.79
C LEU A 573 30.12 6.96 -0.42
N ASP A 574 28.88 7.37 -0.48
CA ASP A 574 28.32 8.22 -1.57
C ASP A 574 28.33 7.58 -2.97
N ARG A 575 28.58 6.29 -3.05
CA ARG A 575 28.47 5.51 -4.28
C ARG A 575 27.10 4.81 -4.33
N PRO A 576 26.56 4.49 -5.50
CA PRO A 576 25.28 3.78 -5.62
C PRO A 576 25.42 2.29 -5.22
N LEU A 577 26.19 2.01 -4.18
CA LEU A 577 26.38 0.71 -3.57
C LEU A 577 25.53 0.64 -2.31
N SER A 578 24.49 -0.20 -2.33
CA SER A 578 23.71 -0.46 -1.13
C SER A 578 24.38 -1.54 -0.29
N LEU A 579 24.58 -1.25 0.99
CA LEU A 579 25.12 -2.19 1.97
C LEU A 579 24.06 -2.46 3.05
N GLY A 580 23.71 -3.73 3.27
CA GLY A 580 22.75 -4.15 4.29
C GLY A 580 23.40 -5.13 5.28
N VAL A 581 22.95 -5.06 6.53
CA VAL A 581 23.29 -6.02 7.57
C VAL A 581 22.00 -6.43 8.27
N GLU A 582 21.80 -7.73 8.44
CA GLU A 582 20.64 -8.28 9.15
C GLU A 582 21.11 -9.35 10.14
N ALA A 583 20.50 -9.34 11.35
CA ALA A 583 20.65 -10.39 12.33
C ALA A 583 19.29 -10.97 12.68
N HIS A 584 19.22 -12.27 12.93
CA HIS A 584 17.96 -12.94 13.24
C HIS A 584 18.13 -14.05 14.26
N LEU A 585 17.02 -14.30 14.98
CA LEU A 585 16.82 -15.39 15.94
C LEU A 585 15.51 -16.08 15.55
N THR A 586 15.52 -17.41 15.48
CA THR A 586 14.33 -18.20 15.15
C THR A 586 14.19 -19.40 16.06
N ARG A 587 12.95 -19.77 16.37
CA ARG A 587 12.61 -21.00 17.07
C ARG A 587 11.36 -21.59 16.44
N PHE A 588 11.41 -22.84 16.06
CA PHE A 588 10.32 -23.59 15.48
C PHE A 588 10.05 -24.86 16.30
N ASP A 589 8.81 -25.01 16.76
CA ASP A 589 8.35 -26.14 17.58
C ASP A 589 7.54 -27.10 16.67
N TYR A 590 8.12 -28.23 16.28
CA TYR A 590 7.47 -29.27 15.49
C TYR A 590 6.76 -30.30 16.37
N ASN A 591 5.48 -30.56 16.11
CA ASN A 591 4.68 -31.59 16.77
C ASN A 591 3.92 -32.41 15.73
N GLN A 592 4.20 -33.70 15.64
CA GLN A 592 3.68 -34.60 14.60
C GLN A 592 2.15 -34.66 14.58
N GLY A 593 1.49 -34.78 15.72
CA GLY A 593 0.02 -34.88 15.81
C GLY A 593 -0.67 -33.59 15.35
N ARG A 594 -0.09 -32.43 15.68
CA ARG A 594 -0.56 -31.13 15.23
C ARG A 594 -0.37 -30.98 13.72
N GLU A 595 0.81 -31.31 13.20
CA GLU A 595 1.11 -31.22 11.77
C GLU A 595 0.20 -32.13 10.94
N ALA A 596 0.03 -33.36 11.37
CA ALA A 596 -0.88 -34.32 10.75
C ALA A 596 -2.34 -33.83 10.76
N SER A 597 -2.79 -33.22 11.87
CA SER A 597 -4.14 -32.65 12.00
C SER A 597 -4.34 -31.48 11.04
N VAL A 598 -3.34 -30.61 10.88
CA VAL A 598 -3.35 -29.50 9.92
C VAL A 598 -3.44 -30.02 8.49
N LEU A 599 -2.64 -31.03 8.13
CA LEU A 599 -2.64 -31.62 6.80
C LEU A 599 -3.96 -32.31 6.45
N ALA A 600 -4.52 -33.07 7.39
CA ALA A 600 -5.78 -33.77 7.19
C ALA A 600 -7.01 -32.87 7.27
N GLY A 601 -6.89 -31.65 7.78
CA GLY A 601 -8.02 -30.77 8.05
C GLY A 601 -8.98 -31.28 9.15
N GLN A 602 -8.51 -32.22 9.98
CA GLN A 602 -9.26 -32.82 11.08
C GLN A 602 -8.36 -32.92 12.32
N ASN A 603 -8.97 -32.95 13.50
CA ASN A 603 -8.19 -33.10 14.73
C ASN A 603 -7.77 -34.57 14.89
N LEU A 604 -6.54 -34.87 14.51
CA LEU A 604 -5.91 -36.18 14.69
C LEU A 604 -5.04 -36.29 15.95
N ILE A 605 -4.94 -35.23 16.74
CA ILE A 605 -4.15 -35.21 17.99
C ILE A 605 -4.53 -36.36 18.94
N PRO A 606 -5.81 -36.69 19.18
CA PRO A 606 -6.16 -37.83 20.04
C PRO A 606 -5.66 -39.16 19.51
N LEU A 607 -5.72 -39.36 18.18
CA LEU A 607 -5.23 -40.57 17.51
C LEU A 607 -3.71 -40.72 17.71
N PHE A 608 -2.95 -39.64 17.46
CA PHE A 608 -1.50 -39.64 17.64
C PHE A 608 -1.10 -39.81 19.12
N ASN A 609 -1.79 -39.16 20.04
CA ASN A 609 -1.52 -39.30 21.46
C ASN A 609 -1.75 -40.74 21.98
N ALA A 610 -2.66 -41.50 21.39
CA ALA A 610 -2.90 -42.91 21.73
C ALA A 610 -1.69 -43.80 21.38
N LEU A 611 -0.82 -43.38 20.44
CA LEU A 611 0.45 -44.07 20.12
C LEU A 611 1.52 -43.95 21.22
N GLY A 612 1.30 -43.09 22.21
CA GLY A 612 2.26 -42.75 23.23
C GLY A 612 3.21 -41.61 22.82
N SER A 613 3.46 -40.68 23.70
CA SER A 613 4.23 -39.45 23.44
C SER A 613 5.63 -39.75 22.87
N ASN A 614 6.29 -40.79 23.35
CA ASN A 614 7.65 -41.16 22.95
C ASN A 614 7.73 -41.69 21.50
N ASN A 615 6.63 -42.12 20.93
CA ASN A 615 6.52 -42.64 19.58
C ASN A 615 6.16 -41.60 18.54
N LEU A 616 5.99 -40.32 18.96
CA LEU A 616 5.68 -39.19 18.08
C LEU A 616 6.96 -38.44 17.69
N LEU A 617 6.99 -37.95 16.45
CA LEU A 617 8.08 -37.10 15.98
C LEU A 617 7.89 -35.67 16.49
N ASN A 618 8.47 -35.34 17.65
CA ASN A 618 8.44 -34.00 18.24
C ASN A 618 9.86 -33.49 18.47
N TYR A 619 10.13 -32.28 17.99
CA TYR A 619 11.44 -31.63 18.15
C TYR A 619 11.32 -30.10 18.09
N ILE A 620 12.31 -29.43 18.64
CA ILE A 620 12.45 -27.99 18.59
C ILE A 620 13.70 -27.66 17.77
N GLN A 621 13.52 -26.79 16.78
CA GLN A 621 14.63 -26.23 16.02
C GLN A 621 14.84 -24.78 16.44
N THR A 622 16.06 -24.42 16.81
CA THR A 622 16.48 -23.04 17.04
C THR A 622 17.54 -22.64 16.01
N GLY A 623 17.52 -21.37 15.60
CA GLY A 623 18.50 -20.85 14.67
C GLY A 623 18.82 -19.39 15.01
N HIS A 624 20.09 -19.03 14.85
CA HIS A 624 20.53 -17.64 14.94
C HIS A 624 21.64 -17.39 13.92
N GLY A 625 21.65 -16.18 13.41
CA GLY A 625 22.61 -15.85 12.36
C GLY A 625 22.61 -14.37 11.99
N PHE A 626 23.49 -14.07 11.07
CA PHE A 626 23.58 -12.75 10.48
C PHE A 626 23.82 -12.85 8.99
N SER A 627 23.47 -11.79 8.26
CA SER A 627 23.82 -11.64 6.85
C SER A 627 24.34 -10.24 6.54
N VAL A 628 25.26 -10.15 5.58
CA VAL A 628 25.75 -8.90 5.01
C VAL A 628 25.47 -8.94 3.52
N SER A 629 24.76 -7.94 3.03
CA SER A 629 24.40 -7.81 1.62
C SER A 629 25.00 -6.57 0.99
N ALA A 630 25.45 -6.71 -0.25
CA ALA A 630 25.89 -5.60 -1.08
C ALA A 630 25.13 -5.68 -2.42
N SER A 631 24.59 -4.54 -2.89
CA SER A 631 23.93 -4.51 -4.19
C SER A 631 24.19 -3.21 -4.95
N TYR A 632 24.31 -3.32 -6.27
CA TYR A 632 24.65 -2.22 -7.16
C TYR A 632 23.59 -2.07 -8.27
N PRO A 633 22.95 -0.89 -8.44
CA PRO A 633 22.03 -0.64 -9.53
C PRO A 633 22.79 -0.47 -10.84
N LEU A 634 22.34 -1.09 -11.91
CA LEU A 634 22.89 -0.87 -13.24
C LEU A 634 22.45 0.50 -13.76
N ARG A 635 23.39 1.26 -14.31
CA ARG A 635 23.19 2.64 -14.72
C ARG A 635 22.06 2.76 -15.77
N ARG A 636 21.14 3.70 -15.58
CA ARG A 636 19.96 3.94 -16.46
C ARG A 636 19.05 2.72 -16.66
N SER A 637 19.06 1.76 -15.73
CA SER A 637 18.26 0.55 -15.77
C SER A 637 17.50 0.35 -14.45
N PHE A 638 16.43 -0.39 -14.50
CA PHE A 638 15.73 -0.89 -13.30
C PHE A 638 16.29 -2.22 -12.79
N SER A 639 17.49 -2.59 -13.27
CA SER A 639 18.20 -3.79 -12.88
C SER A 639 19.18 -3.52 -11.75
N ARG A 640 19.32 -4.51 -10.87
CA ARG A 640 20.25 -4.50 -9.75
C ARG A 640 20.95 -5.86 -9.65
N ILE A 641 22.26 -5.84 -9.46
CA ILE A 641 23.03 -7.03 -9.09
C ILE A 641 23.35 -6.97 -7.61
N GLY A 642 23.35 -8.10 -6.95
CA GLY A 642 23.58 -8.21 -5.52
C GLY A 642 24.39 -9.44 -5.14
N ILE A 643 24.99 -9.38 -3.99
CA ILE A 643 25.68 -10.49 -3.33
C ILE A 643 25.37 -10.41 -1.84
N THR A 644 24.98 -11.54 -1.25
CA THR A 644 24.76 -11.63 0.20
C THR A 644 25.64 -12.72 0.78
N TYR A 645 26.34 -12.44 1.83
CA TYR A 645 27.00 -13.43 2.68
C TYR A 645 26.15 -13.65 3.92
N GLY A 646 25.87 -14.90 4.28
CA GLY A 646 25.14 -15.27 5.48
C GLY A 646 25.87 -16.33 6.29
N TYR A 647 25.78 -16.22 7.60
CA TYR A 647 26.28 -17.21 8.53
C TYR A 647 25.23 -17.53 9.59
N ASP A 648 24.81 -18.80 9.64
CA ASP A 648 23.76 -19.28 10.53
C ASP A 648 24.26 -20.45 11.37
N ILE A 649 23.82 -20.51 12.63
CA ILE A 649 23.98 -21.66 13.51
C ILE A 649 22.59 -22.18 13.84
N SER A 650 22.36 -23.47 13.61
CA SER A 650 21.08 -24.12 13.87
C SER A 650 21.27 -25.31 14.81
N ASP A 651 20.36 -25.44 15.77
CA ASP A 651 20.32 -26.55 16.72
C ASP A 651 18.95 -27.24 16.61
N VAL A 652 18.93 -28.57 16.62
CA VAL A 652 17.71 -29.35 16.70
C VAL A 652 17.72 -30.14 18.01
N LYS A 653 16.76 -29.85 18.89
CA LYS A 653 16.53 -30.56 20.13
C LYS A 653 15.38 -31.53 19.97
N THR A 654 15.67 -32.83 20.04
CA THR A 654 14.64 -33.89 20.04
C THR A 654 13.95 -33.92 21.40
N GLU A 655 12.62 -34.03 21.41
CA GLU A 655 11.81 -34.09 22.64
C GLU A 655 11.31 -35.51 22.93
N THR A 656 11.43 -36.42 21.95
CA THR A 656 10.91 -37.78 22.03
C THR A 656 11.90 -38.77 21.49
N THR A 657 11.77 -40.05 21.91
CA THR A 657 12.61 -41.13 21.40
C THR A 657 12.47 -41.33 19.89
N ALA A 658 11.25 -41.24 19.39
CA ALA A 658 11.00 -41.33 17.93
C ALA A 658 11.68 -40.21 17.13
N ALA A 659 11.72 -38.97 17.68
CA ALA A 659 12.43 -37.87 17.05
C ALA A 659 13.95 -38.12 17.05
N THR A 660 14.49 -38.62 18.16
CA THR A 660 15.91 -38.97 18.23
C THR A 660 16.23 -40.07 17.21
N SER A 661 15.44 -41.14 17.14
CA SER A 661 15.61 -42.21 16.16
C SER A 661 15.49 -41.72 14.72
N TYR A 662 14.53 -40.79 14.43
CA TYR A 662 14.36 -40.19 13.10
C TYR A 662 15.64 -39.52 12.62
N PHE A 663 16.25 -38.71 13.45
CA PHE A 663 17.48 -37.98 13.10
C PHE A 663 18.73 -38.88 13.13
N ASP A 664 18.72 -39.97 13.90
CA ASP A 664 19.78 -40.95 13.92
C ASP A 664 19.74 -41.88 12.70
N TYR A 665 18.54 -42.21 12.17
CA TYR A 665 18.38 -43.08 11.02
C TYR A 665 18.55 -42.39 9.69
N ILE A 666 18.25 -41.11 9.56
CA ILE A 666 18.53 -40.32 8.36
C ILE A 666 20.02 -39.98 8.32
N ASN A 667 20.66 -40.30 7.20
CA ASN A 667 22.07 -39.97 7.00
C ASN A 667 22.25 -38.48 6.66
N PHE A 668 22.72 -37.70 7.60
CA PHE A 668 23.16 -36.33 7.39
C PHE A 668 24.69 -36.26 7.20
N ASN A 669 25.19 -36.95 6.12
CA ASN A 669 26.61 -37.03 5.83
C ASN A 669 27.33 -35.67 5.95
N GLY A 670 28.35 -35.60 6.84
CA GLY A 670 29.19 -34.43 7.05
C GLY A 670 28.65 -33.38 8.02
N ILE A 671 27.48 -33.60 8.66
CA ILE A 671 27.11 -32.87 9.85
C ILE A 671 27.78 -33.56 11.04
N VAL A 672 29.06 -33.26 11.25
CA VAL A 672 29.89 -33.95 12.26
C VAL A 672 30.02 -33.06 13.50
N GLY A 673 29.57 -33.57 14.63
CA GLY A 673 29.80 -33.02 15.98
C GLY A 673 29.47 -34.07 17.02
N PRO A 674 29.83 -33.89 18.28
CA PRO A 674 29.47 -34.83 19.37
C PRO A 674 27.96 -35.00 19.53
N ASN A 675 27.20 -34.01 18.97
CA ASN A 675 25.75 -34.06 18.73
C ASN A 675 25.50 -33.60 17.27
N ALA A 676 25.24 -34.53 16.36
CA ALA A 676 24.99 -34.22 14.93
C ALA A 676 23.88 -33.18 14.67
N LEU A 677 23.06 -32.85 15.65
CA LEU A 677 21.93 -31.95 15.63
C LEU A 677 22.19 -30.58 16.27
N GLN A 678 23.35 -30.37 16.86
CA GLN A 678 23.73 -29.14 17.56
C GLN A 678 24.94 -28.48 16.91
N GLY A 679 24.92 -27.12 16.84
CA GLY A 679 25.97 -26.33 16.27
C GLY A 679 26.14 -26.53 14.77
N ILE A 680 25.03 -26.76 14.04
CA ILE A 680 25.05 -26.89 12.56
C ILE A 680 25.32 -25.52 11.97
N ARG A 681 26.51 -25.35 11.40
CA ARG A 681 26.97 -24.07 10.84
C ARG A 681 26.72 -24.05 9.34
N THR A 682 25.97 -23.06 8.89
CA THR A 682 25.72 -22.79 7.46
C THR A 682 26.38 -21.48 7.09
N SER A 683 27.45 -21.52 6.34
CA SER A 683 28.09 -20.36 5.72
C SER A 683 27.72 -20.33 4.26
N ARG A 684 27.11 -19.24 3.78
CA ARG A 684 26.54 -19.16 2.42
C ARG A 684 26.87 -17.84 1.73
N ILE A 685 26.95 -17.89 0.41
CA ILE A 685 27.00 -16.74 -0.49
C ILE A 685 25.86 -16.82 -1.49
N VAL A 686 25.20 -15.70 -1.72
CA VAL A 686 24.00 -15.62 -2.57
C VAL A 686 24.19 -14.49 -3.59
N PRO A 687 24.75 -14.75 -4.79
CA PRO A 687 24.63 -13.83 -5.90
C PRO A 687 23.18 -13.72 -6.33
N SER A 688 22.76 -12.51 -6.68
CA SER A 688 21.38 -12.21 -7.08
C SER A 688 21.31 -11.17 -8.20
N PHE A 689 20.29 -11.28 -9.02
CA PHE A 689 19.91 -10.31 -10.03
C PHE A 689 18.43 -9.96 -9.83
N THR A 690 18.12 -8.68 -9.82
CA THR A 690 16.76 -8.17 -9.72
C THR A 690 16.51 -7.18 -10.84
N TYR A 691 15.40 -7.34 -11.56
CA TYR A 691 14.84 -6.35 -12.48
C TYR A 691 13.43 -6.01 -12.02
N ASN A 692 13.11 -4.72 -11.78
CA ASN A 692 11.81 -4.34 -11.24
C ASN A 692 11.30 -3.02 -11.80
N THR A 693 10.23 -3.09 -12.61
CA THR A 693 9.50 -1.95 -13.16
C THR A 693 8.08 -1.84 -12.63
N VAL A 694 7.75 -2.54 -11.54
CA VAL A 694 6.42 -2.52 -10.92
C VAL A 694 6.15 -1.11 -10.39
N ASN A 695 5.04 -0.54 -10.81
CA ASN A 695 4.72 0.88 -10.57
C ASN A 695 4.29 1.21 -9.13
N HIS A 696 3.76 0.24 -8.38
CA HIS A 696 3.35 0.43 -6.99
C HIS A 696 3.62 -0.81 -6.15
N PRO A 697 4.28 -0.66 -4.99
CA PRO A 697 4.68 -1.83 -4.20
C PRO A 697 3.51 -2.55 -3.52
N ILE A 698 2.38 -1.88 -3.22
CA ILE A 698 1.22 -2.48 -2.50
C ILE A 698 0.10 -2.89 -3.44
N THR A 699 -0.26 -2.04 -4.38
CA THR A 699 -1.35 -2.24 -5.34
C THR A 699 -0.82 -2.09 -6.76
N PRO A 700 -0.02 -3.05 -7.26
CA PRO A 700 0.56 -2.96 -8.59
C PRO A 700 -0.54 -2.99 -9.65
N THR A 701 -0.50 -2.03 -10.57
CA THR A 701 -1.40 -1.93 -11.72
C THR A 701 -0.68 -2.16 -13.05
N GLY A 702 0.65 -2.18 -13.05
CA GLY A 702 1.46 -2.40 -14.25
C GLY A 702 2.93 -2.62 -13.91
N GLY A 703 3.67 -3.19 -14.87
CA GLY A 703 5.09 -3.47 -14.77
C GLY A 703 5.43 -4.95 -14.60
N LYS A 704 6.72 -5.23 -14.53
CA LYS A 704 7.25 -6.59 -14.39
C LYS A 704 8.41 -6.61 -13.40
N SER A 705 8.55 -7.74 -12.70
CA SER A 705 9.68 -8.00 -11.80
C SER A 705 10.25 -9.38 -12.11
N LEU A 706 11.56 -9.49 -12.11
CA LEU A 706 12.29 -10.75 -12.23
C LEU A 706 13.37 -10.77 -11.16
N PHE A 707 13.38 -11.81 -10.35
CA PHE A 707 14.40 -12.09 -9.35
C PHE A 707 15.04 -13.44 -9.64
N ILE A 708 16.36 -13.48 -9.72
CA ILE A 708 17.13 -14.71 -9.89
C ILE A 708 18.22 -14.70 -8.83
N SER A 709 18.37 -15.80 -8.11
CA SER A 709 19.47 -15.99 -7.15
C SER A 709 19.91 -17.43 -7.08
N THR A 710 21.12 -17.65 -6.62
CA THR A 710 21.62 -18.99 -6.31
C THR A 710 22.37 -18.94 -4.98
N THR A 711 21.90 -19.72 -4.01
CA THR A 711 22.58 -19.90 -2.73
C THR A 711 23.64 -20.99 -2.86
N PHE A 712 24.87 -20.65 -2.55
CA PHE A 712 26.00 -21.60 -2.42
C PHE A 712 26.37 -21.64 -0.93
N SER A 713 26.27 -22.83 -0.32
CA SER A 713 26.61 -23.02 1.11
C SER A 713 27.77 -24.00 1.24
N GLY A 714 28.70 -23.72 2.17
CA GLY A 714 29.78 -24.63 2.52
C GLY A 714 31.00 -24.58 1.61
N SER A 715 31.73 -25.70 1.47
CA SER A 715 33.01 -25.81 0.75
C SER A 715 34.06 -24.82 1.28
N ILE A 716 34.61 -23.96 0.43
CA ILE A 716 35.61 -22.93 0.79
C ILE A 716 35.09 -21.89 1.77
N LEU A 717 33.76 -21.73 1.86
CA LEU A 717 33.13 -20.80 2.81
C LEU A 717 33.11 -21.36 4.26
N GLY A 718 33.43 -22.64 4.42
CA GLY A 718 33.35 -23.34 5.72
C GLY A 718 31.94 -23.72 6.11
N GLY A 719 31.78 -24.23 7.34
CA GLY A 719 30.53 -24.76 7.87
C GLY A 719 30.34 -26.26 7.69
N ASN A 720 29.18 -26.78 8.13
CA ASN A 720 28.85 -28.21 8.10
C ASN A 720 27.95 -28.58 6.91
N VAL A 721 27.30 -27.59 6.29
CA VAL A 721 26.29 -27.77 5.24
C VAL A 721 26.86 -27.39 3.87
N ASN A 722 26.76 -28.29 2.91
CA ASN A 722 27.12 -28.02 1.51
C ASN A 722 25.89 -28.15 0.62
N THR A 723 25.30 -27.03 0.22
CA THR A 723 24.11 -27.02 -0.65
C THR A 723 24.19 -25.98 -1.75
N ILE A 724 23.52 -26.26 -2.85
CA ILE A 724 23.26 -25.30 -3.93
C ILE A 724 21.75 -25.17 -4.09
N GLN A 725 21.24 -23.92 -4.07
CA GLN A 725 19.81 -23.64 -4.21
C GLN A 725 19.59 -22.48 -5.16
N PRO A 726 19.30 -22.72 -6.45
CA PRO A 726 18.79 -21.72 -7.38
C PRO A 726 17.33 -21.39 -7.09
N VAL A 727 16.98 -20.11 -7.22
CA VAL A 727 15.63 -19.56 -7.10
C VAL A 727 15.38 -18.62 -8.27
N ILE A 728 14.20 -18.75 -8.90
CA ILE A 728 13.70 -17.82 -9.91
C ILE A 728 12.29 -17.39 -9.54
N GLU A 729 12.05 -16.09 -9.50
CA GLU A 729 10.73 -15.51 -9.25
C GLU A 729 10.43 -14.46 -10.31
N GLY A 730 9.26 -14.56 -10.94
CA GLY A 730 8.77 -13.63 -11.94
C GLY A 730 7.38 -13.10 -11.58
N LYS A 731 7.17 -11.78 -11.73
CA LYS A 731 5.86 -11.13 -11.54
C LYS A 731 5.56 -10.25 -12.74
N TYR A 732 4.31 -10.26 -13.20
CA TYR A 732 3.87 -9.45 -14.34
C TYR A 732 2.48 -8.89 -14.09
N PHE A 733 2.34 -7.58 -14.19
CA PHE A 733 1.09 -6.87 -14.00
C PHE A 733 0.77 -6.06 -15.25
N LYS A 734 -0.46 -6.18 -15.76
CA LYS A 734 -0.91 -5.46 -16.94
C LYS A 734 -2.40 -5.13 -16.84
N PRO A 735 -2.83 -3.91 -17.23
CA PRO A 735 -4.24 -3.60 -17.43
C PRO A 735 -4.88 -4.55 -18.45
N ALA A 736 -6.07 -5.05 -18.15
CA ALA A 736 -6.79 -5.95 -19.04
C ALA A 736 -7.16 -5.22 -20.35
N PRO A 737 -6.96 -5.84 -21.54
CA PRO A 737 -7.20 -5.17 -22.81
C PRO A 737 -8.68 -4.78 -23.01
N TRP A 738 -9.62 -5.55 -22.46
CA TRP A 738 -11.06 -5.32 -22.53
C TRP A 738 -11.59 -4.33 -21.49
N HIS A 739 -10.86 -4.07 -20.38
CA HIS A 739 -11.26 -3.12 -19.35
C HIS A 739 -10.03 -2.58 -18.61
N LYS A 740 -9.59 -1.36 -18.95
CA LYS A 740 -8.31 -0.79 -18.50
C LYS A 740 -8.16 -0.62 -16.99
N SER A 741 -9.26 -0.54 -16.24
CA SER A 741 -9.21 -0.48 -14.77
C SER A 741 -8.97 -1.84 -14.10
N ASN A 742 -9.23 -2.93 -14.82
CA ASN A 742 -8.99 -4.28 -14.29
C ASN A 742 -7.55 -4.72 -14.59
N ILE A 743 -6.97 -5.48 -13.67
CA ILE A 743 -5.56 -5.85 -13.75
C ILE A 743 -5.42 -7.36 -13.88
N LEU A 744 -4.62 -7.79 -14.85
CA LEU A 744 -4.11 -9.15 -14.96
C LEU A 744 -2.79 -9.22 -14.19
N ALA A 745 -2.69 -10.13 -13.24
CA ALA A 745 -1.50 -10.35 -12.44
C ALA A 745 -1.06 -11.80 -12.56
N PHE A 746 0.23 -12.01 -12.83
CA PHE A 746 0.88 -13.33 -12.95
C PHE A 746 2.08 -13.39 -12.03
N HIS A 747 2.25 -14.51 -11.37
CA HIS A 747 3.41 -14.84 -10.55
C HIS A 747 3.89 -16.26 -10.85
N LEU A 748 5.18 -16.43 -10.90
CA LEU A 748 5.83 -17.73 -11.04
C LEU A 748 7.04 -17.77 -10.10
N LEU A 749 7.11 -18.81 -9.26
CA LEU A 749 8.23 -19.10 -8.36
C LEU A 749 8.70 -20.51 -8.60
N GLY A 750 9.99 -20.69 -8.79
CA GLY A 750 10.64 -21.99 -8.87
C GLY A 750 11.91 -22.02 -8.01
N SER A 751 12.10 -23.09 -7.26
CA SER A 751 13.30 -23.34 -6.49
C SER A 751 13.64 -24.81 -6.44
N MET A 752 14.92 -25.10 -6.38
CA MET A 752 15.48 -26.43 -6.26
C MET A 752 16.66 -26.39 -5.31
N ILE A 753 16.80 -27.38 -4.43
CA ILE A 753 17.95 -27.50 -3.53
C ILE A 753 18.62 -28.84 -3.70
N THR A 754 19.94 -28.88 -3.62
CA THR A 754 20.73 -30.13 -3.66
C THR A 754 21.97 -30.03 -2.78
N GLY A 755 22.32 -31.11 -2.10
CA GLY A 755 23.60 -31.24 -1.47
C GLY A 755 24.71 -31.57 -2.48
N TYR A 756 25.96 -31.29 -2.15
CA TYR A 756 27.14 -31.62 -2.97
C TYR A 756 28.33 -31.99 -2.11
N GLY A 757 29.38 -32.60 -2.75
CA GLY A 757 30.59 -33.03 -2.05
C GLY A 757 30.34 -34.18 -1.05
N GLY A 758 29.41 -35.08 -1.37
CA GLY A 758 29.05 -36.19 -0.49
C GLY A 758 28.17 -35.80 0.71
N LYS A 759 27.65 -34.57 0.76
CA LYS A 759 26.75 -34.12 1.83
C LYS A 759 25.30 -34.04 1.33
N GLU A 760 24.37 -34.27 2.23
CA GLU A 760 22.94 -34.27 1.95
C GLU A 760 22.26 -32.94 2.38
N ILE A 761 21.03 -32.78 1.90
CA ILE A 761 20.21 -31.61 2.25
C ILE A 761 19.76 -31.71 3.72
N PRO A 762 20.08 -30.74 4.59
CA PRO A 762 19.55 -30.73 5.95
C PRO A 762 18.03 -30.66 5.97
N PRO A 763 17.35 -31.28 6.96
CA PRO A 763 15.88 -31.32 7.02
C PRO A 763 15.24 -29.92 7.09
N PHE A 764 15.89 -28.98 7.74
CA PHE A 764 15.43 -27.59 7.86
C PHE A 764 15.66 -26.73 6.61
N SER A 765 16.38 -27.24 5.60
CA SER A 765 16.59 -26.58 4.31
C SER A 765 15.66 -27.11 3.20
N ARG A 766 14.86 -28.15 3.49
CA ARG A 766 13.91 -28.70 2.54
C ARG A 766 12.70 -27.79 2.34
N THR A 767 11.98 -27.98 1.24
CA THR A 767 10.90 -27.09 0.80
C THR A 767 9.53 -27.63 1.20
N TYR A 768 8.63 -26.69 1.52
CA TYR A 768 7.23 -26.95 1.83
C TYR A 768 6.41 -25.83 1.21
N ILE A 769 5.32 -26.16 0.50
CA ILE A 769 4.44 -25.17 -0.11
C ILE A 769 2.98 -25.39 0.28
N GLY A 770 2.13 -24.42 -0.03
CA GLY A 770 0.71 -24.38 0.30
C GLY A 770 0.36 -23.24 1.25
N GLY A 771 -0.89 -22.83 1.23
CA GLY A 771 -1.43 -21.74 2.04
C GLY A 771 -1.55 -20.42 1.29
N GLU A 772 -1.78 -19.36 2.04
CA GLU A 772 -2.19 -18.05 1.51
C GLU A 772 -1.10 -17.33 0.71
N GLN A 773 0.17 -17.74 0.85
CA GLN A 773 1.31 -17.11 0.17
C GLN A 773 1.71 -17.86 -1.10
N ASP A 774 1.38 -19.15 -1.19
CA ASP A 774 1.78 -20.03 -2.29
C ASP A 774 0.56 -20.47 -3.12
N ILE A 775 -0.21 -21.46 -2.61
CA ILE A 775 -1.39 -22.03 -3.27
C ILE A 775 -2.56 -21.94 -2.29
N ARG A 776 -3.46 -20.99 -2.53
CA ARG A 776 -4.68 -20.81 -1.72
C ARG A 776 -5.55 -22.05 -1.79
N GLY A 777 -6.38 -22.30 -0.77
CA GLY A 777 -7.25 -23.47 -0.73
C GLY A 777 -6.60 -24.73 -0.15
N PHE A 778 -5.30 -24.74 0.06
CA PHE A 778 -4.58 -25.76 0.78
C PHE A 778 -4.08 -25.28 2.13
N GLN A 779 -3.81 -26.20 3.04
CA GLN A 779 -3.20 -25.88 4.32
C GLN A 779 -1.77 -25.37 4.10
N ILE A 780 -1.28 -24.54 5.01
CA ILE A 780 0.10 -24.05 4.94
C ILE A 780 1.04 -25.24 5.12
N TRP A 781 2.04 -25.35 4.21
CA TRP A 781 2.93 -26.50 4.09
C TRP A 781 2.19 -27.84 3.82
N GLY A 782 0.91 -27.77 3.43
CA GLY A 782 0.07 -28.92 3.17
C GLY A 782 0.41 -29.68 1.89
N ILE A 783 1.18 -29.07 1.01
CA ILE A 783 1.67 -29.70 -0.22
C ILE A 783 3.13 -30.06 0.01
N SER A 784 3.36 -31.24 0.55
CA SER A 784 4.69 -31.78 0.87
C SER A 784 4.74 -33.28 0.60
N PRO A 785 5.88 -33.84 0.16
CA PRO A 785 6.07 -35.27 0.07
C PRO A 785 5.95 -35.95 1.44
N ILE A 786 5.34 -37.11 1.47
CA ILE A 786 5.27 -37.99 2.63
C ILE A 786 6.14 -39.23 2.39
N ALA A 787 6.86 -39.64 3.43
CA ALA A 787 7.73 -40.78 3.39
C ALA A 787 7.53 -41.67 4.62
N PHE A 788 7.81 -42.94 4.45
CA PHE A 788 7.93 -43.93 5.52
C PHE A 788 9.41 -44.23 5.74
N ILE A 789 9.85 -44.04 7.00
CA ILE A 789 11.25 -44.18 7.41
C ILE A 789 11.39 -45.37 8.35
N PRO A 790 12.38 -46.29 8.14
CA PRO A 790 12.68 -47.40 9.05
C PRO A 790 12.91 -46.85 10.47
N SER A 791 12.29 -47.47 11.49
CA SER A 791 12.38 -47.04 12.89
C SER A 791 12.01 -48.18 13.85
N GLU A 792 12.12 -47.88 15.15
CA GLU A 792 11.67 -48.74 16.24
C GLU A 792 10.57 -48.03 17.03
N ALA A 793 9.49 -48.71 17.39
CA ALA A 793 8.49 -48.23 18.30
C ALA A 793 8.56 -49.01 19.63
N SER A 794 8.46 -48.26 20.72
CA SER A 794 8.30 -48.86 22.04
C SER A 794 6.81 -49.12 22.31
N VAL A 795 6.44 -50.37 22.41
CA VAL A 795 5.04 -50.78 22.58
C VAL A 795 4.87 -51.48 23.95
N ASN A 796 3.72 -51.27 24.55
CA ASN A 796 3.37 -51.95 25.80
C ASN A 796 3.11 -53.44 25.56
N VAL A 797 3.66 -54.29 26.41
CA VAL A 797 3.39 -55.73 26.40
C VAL A 797 2.06 -55.97 27.13
N LEU A 798 1.13 -56.63 26.43
CA LEU A 798 -0.16 -57.00 26.99
C LEU A 798 -0.19 -58.48 27.44
N ASN A 799 -0.99 -58.75 28.44
CA ASN A 799 -1.36 -60.12 28.84
C ASN A 799 -2.38 -60.67 27.82
N ASN A 800 -2.68 -61.98 27.87
CA ASN A 800 -3.63 -62.59 26.95
C ASN A 800 -5.08 -62.10 27.13
N ASP A 801 -5.41 -61.54 28.24
CA ASP A 801 -6.70 -60.93 28.58
C ASP A 801 -6.80 -59.45 28.08
N GLY A 802 -5.75 -58.89 27.48
CA GLY A 802 -5.69 -57.51 27.02
C GLY A 802 -5.26 -56.51 28.10
N SER A 803 -5.06 -56.94 29.34
CA SER A 803 -4.55 -56.09 30.40
C SER A 803 -3.07 -55.77 30.21
N GLN A 804 -2.60 -54.66 30.69
CA GLN A 804 -1.23 -54.23 30.57
C GLN A 804 -0.30 -55.06 31.49
N ARG A 805 0.77 -55.63 30.97
CA ARG A 805 1.78 -56.34 31.77
C ARG A 805 2.62 -55.31 32.53
N THR A 806 2.75 -55.55 33.86
CA THR A 806 3.57 -54.69 34.71
C THR A 806 4.70 -55.51 35.32
N ALA A 807 5.82 -54.84 35.58
CA ALA A 807 6.95 -55.38 36.35
C ALA A 807 7.25 -54.47 37.54
N LEU A 808 7.66 -55.07 38.66
CA LEU A 808 8.10 -54.30 39.81
C LEU A 808 9.57 -53.87 39.61
N VAL A 809 9.77 -52.59 39.56
CA VAL A 809 11.12 -51.97 39.44
C VAL A 809 11.47 -51.26 40.72
N ASN A 810 12.64 -51.50 41.24
CA ASN A 810 13.13 -50.85 42.43
C ASN A 810 13.73 -49.46 42.09
N HIS A 811 13.04 -48.40 42.42
CA HIS A 811 13.54 -47.02 42.29
C HIS A 811 13.95 -46.54 43.72
N SER A 812 15.24 -46.49 43.99
CA SER A 812 15.81 -45.93 45.25
C SER A 812 15.18 -46.55 46.55
N GLY A 813 14.95 -47.90 46.51
CA GLY A 813 14.41 -48.63 47.65
C GLY A 813 12.86 -48.77 47.66
N THR A 814 12.15 -48.14 46.75
CA THR A 814 10.69 -48.26 46.61
C THR A 814 10.37 -49.09 45.35
N LEU A 815 9.61 -50.17 45.59
CA LEU A 815 9.12 -51.03 44.47
C LEU A 815 7.91 -50.33 43.82
N THR A 816 8.07 -49.88 42.56
CA THR A 816 6.98 -49.33 41.77
C THR A 816 6.62 -50.26 40.62
N ALA A 817 5.32 -50.46 40.37
CA ALA A 817 4.84 -51.20 39.22
C ALA A 817 4.99 -50.32 37.98
N THR A 818 5.87 -50.74 37.05
CA THR A 818 6.06 -50.08 35.77
C THR A 818 5.56 -50.96 34.65
N ASN A 819 5.04 -50.32 33.56
CA ASN A 819 4.59 -51.05 32.39
C ASN A 819 5.77 -51.71 31.67
N VAL A 820 5.61 -52.98 31.35
CA VAL A 820 6.60 -53.70 30.51
C VAL A 820 6.45 -53.25 29.08
N THR A 821 7.49 -52.66 28.49
CA THR A 821 7.54 -52.26 27.08
C THR A 821 8.56 -53.14 26.33
N MET A 822 8.36 -53.25 25.03
CA MET A 822 9.32 -53.90 24.09
C MET A 822 9.48 -53.01 22.86
N ASN A 823 10.65 -53.00 22.24
CA ASN A 823 10.89 -52.37 20.96
C ASN A 823 10.51 -53.30 19.81
N VAL A 824 9.84 -52.75 18.83
CA VAL A 824 9.39 -53.47 17.63
C VAL A 824 9.72 -52.69 16.35
N PRO A 825 10.07 -53.40 15.24
CA PRO A 825 10.37 -52.74 13.99
C PRO A 825 9.11 -52.18 13.32
N PHE A 826 9.17 -50.97 12.81
CA PHE A 826 8.06 -50.36 12.06
C PHE A 826 8.57 -49.27 11.10
N TYR A 827 7.71 -48.84 10.18
CA TYR A 827 7.95 -47.67 9.37
C TYR A 827 7.26 -46.46 9.96
N GLN A 828 8.05 -45.47 10.37
CA GLN A 828 7.56 -44.19 10.89
C GLN A 828 7.10 -43.29 9.75
N LEU A 829 5.89 -42.71 9.87
CA LEU A 829 5.38 -41.67 8.98
C LEU A 829 6.16 -40.35 9.22
N ALA A 830 6.74 -39.82 8.15
CA ALA A 830 7.52 -38.59 8.17
C ALA A 830 7.11 -37.62 7.05
N PHE A 831 7.30 -36.32 7.32
CA PHE A 831 7.07 -35.20 6.39
C PHE A 831 8.42 -34.55 6.08
N PRO A 832 9.26 -35.17 5.23
CA PRO A 832 10.64 -34.72 5.04
C PRO A 832 10.77 -33.39 4.31
N GLY A 833 9.72 -32.91 3.64
CA GLY A 833 9.78 -31.78 2.70
C GLY A 833 10.33 -32.17 1.34
N GLY A 834 10.11 -31.35 0.34
CA GLY A 834 10.64 -31.52 -1.02
C GLY A 834 12.07 -31.01 -1.20
N ASP A 835 12.63 -31.28 -2.38
CA ASP A 835 13.86 -30.65 -2.84
C ASP A 835 13.65 -29.73 -4.05
N THR A 836 12.46 -29.77 -4.64
CA THR A 836 12.10 -28.99 -5.82
C THR A 836 10.64 -28.57 -5.76
N HIS A 837 10.38 -27.27 -5.83
CA HIS A 837 9.02 -26.77 -5.91
C HIS A 837 8.84 -25.74 -7.03
N VAL A 838 7.60 -25.69 -7.55
CA VAL A 838 7.15 -24.67 -8.50
C VAL A 838 5.76 -24.21 -8.09
N VAL A 839 5.55 -22.90 -8.07
CA VAL A 839 4.27 -22.25 -7.77
C VAL A 839 3.97 -21.25 -8.87
N GLY A 840 2.76 -21.31 -9.42
CA GLY A 840 2.23 -20.35 -10.37
C GLY A 840 0.90 -19.80 -9.89
N ASN A 841 0.76 -18.47 -9.89
CA ASN A 841 -0.45 -17.78 -9.50
C ASN A 841 -0.92 -16.86 -10.63
N PHE A 842 -2.22 -16.85 -10.85
CA PHE A 842 -2.90 -15.94 -11.75
C PHE A 842 -4.03 -15.23 -11.02
N GLU A 843 -4.15 -13.91 -11.18
CA GLU A 843 -5.27 -13.14 -10.65
C GLU A 843 -5.83 -12.18 -11.70
N TYR A 844 -7.15 -12.13 -11.78
CA TYR A 844 -7.89 -11.08 -12.47
C TYR A 844 -8.51 -10.16 -11.42
N ARG A 845 -7.90 -9.00 -11.22
CA ARG A 845 -8.27 -8.01 -10.18
C ARG A 845 -9.25 -6.99 -10.75
N ILE A 846 -10.38 -6.84 -10.10
CA ILE A 846 -11.48 -5.93 -10.46
C ILE A 846 -11.63 -4.92 -9.32
N PRO A 847 -11.18 -3.66 -9.47
CA PRO A 847 -11.47 -2.62 -8.49
C PRO A 847 -12.98 -2.33 -8.48
N ILE A 848 -13.62 -2.43 -7.31
CA ILE A 848 -15.07 -2.23 -7.16
C ILE A 848 -15.35 -0.79 -6.74
N PHE A 849 -14.88 -0.40 -5.56
CA PHE A 849 -14.99 0.99 -5.08
C PHE A 849 -13.92 1.27 -4.01
N GLY A 850 -13.34 2.46 -4.04
CA GLY A 850 -12.33 2.87 -3.05
C GLY A 850 -11.21 1.84 -2.87
N PRO A 851 -10.96 1.34 -1.65
CA PRO A 851 -9.90 0.39 -1.35
C PRO A 851 -10.28 -1.08 -1.60
N VAL A 852 -11.47 -1.37 -2.16
CA VAL A 852 -12.02 -2.72 -2.31
C VAL A 852 -11.74 -3.28 -3.71
N ILE A 853 -11.10 -4.44 -3.77
CA ILE A 853 -10.77 -5.17 -5.00
C ILE A 853 -11.37 -6.58 -4.91
N LEU A 854 -12.08 -7.01 -5.95
CA LEU A 854 -12.45 -8.41 -6.15
C LEU A 854 -11.42 -9.06 -7.07
N ALA A 855 -10.85 -10.18 -6.66
CA ALA A 855 -9.93 -10.96 -7.48
C ALA A 855 -10.53 -12.33 -7.77
N ILE A 856 -10.49 -12.73 -9.04
CA ILE A 856 -10.69 -14.11 -9.46
C ILE A 856 -9.29 -14.69 -9.59
N PHE A 857 -9.02 -15.80 -8.92
CA PHE A 857 -7.68 -16.38 -8.90
C PHE A 857 -7.64 -17.84 -9.32
N THR A 858 -6.46 -18.25 -9.78
CA THR A 858 -6.09 -19.64 -10.01
C THR A 858 -4.63 -19.83 -9.60
N ASP A 859 -4.40 -20.74 -8.66
CA ASP A 859 -3.08 -21.09 -8.15
C ASP A 859 -2.78 -22.55 -8.47
N ALA A 860 -1.57 -22.86 -8.89
CA ALA A 860 -1.15 -24.23 -9.17
C ALA A 860 0.33 -24.42 -8.81
N GLY A 861 0.69 -25.63 -8.39
CA GLY A 861 2.08 -25.96 -8.10
C GLY A 861 2.27 -27.37 -7.59
N PHE A 862 3.53 -27.67 -7.29
CA PHE A 862 3.94 -28.94 -6.71
C PHE A 862 5.20 -28.78 -5.86
N ASP A 863 5.34 -29.66 -4.88
CA ASP A 863 6.58 -29.89 -4.13
C ASP A 863 6.95 -31.35 -4.22
N ARG A 864 8.17 -31.65 -4.64
CA ARG A 864 8.63 -33.03 -4.94
C ARG A 864 10.03 -33.27 -4.41
N ILE A 865 10.32 -34.56 -4.20
CA ILE A 865 11.68 -35.08 -4.05
C ILE A 865 12.11 -35.63 -5.41
N LEU A 866 12.81 -34.81 -6.20
CA LEU A 866 13.37 -35.27 -7.51
C LEU A 866 14.70 -35.96 -7.34
N ARG A 867 15.34 -35.88 -6.18
CA ARG A 867 16.61 -36.51 -5.86
C ARG A 867 16.48 -37.39 -4.61
N PRO A 868 15.92 -38.61 -4.78
CA PRO A 868 15.75 -39.54 -3.66
C PRO A 868 17.05 -39.88 -2.93
N GLY A 869 18.19 -39.85 -3.64
CA GLY A 869 19.52 -40.01 -3.03
C GLY A 869 19.95 -38.91 -2.05
N GLN A 870 19.16 -37.85 -1.90
CA GLN A 870 19.34 -36.84 -0.86
C GLN A 870 18.50 -37.09 0.43
N LEU A 871 17.87 -38.27 0.52
CA LEU A 871 17.11 -38.76 1.67
C LEU A 871 17.49 -40.24 1.90
N ASN A 872 18.77 -40.51 2.16
CA ASN A 872 19.28 -41.86 2.44
C ASN A 872 19.21 -42.13 3.95
N MET A 873 19.17 -43.43 4.29
CA MET A 873 19.29 -43.89 5.66
C MET A 873 20.76 -44.11 6.04
N ASP A 874 21.08 -43.95 7.32
CA ASP A 874 22.41 -44.26 7.81
C ASP A 874 22.67 -45.76 7.70
N PRO A 875 23.73 -46.19 6.96
CA PRO A 875 24.00 -47.62 6.72
C PRO A 875 24.23 -48.40 8.02
N SER A 876 24.86 -47.82 9.02
CA SER A 876 25.13 -48.47 10.31
C SER A 876 23.86 -48.75 11.09
N ARG A 877 22.91 -47.78 11.04
CA ARG A 877 21.61 -47.92 11.70
C ARG A 877 20.71 -48.94 11.00
N ILE A 878 20.73 -48.98 9.67
CA ILE A 878 20.01 -50.00 8.90
C ILE A 878 20.57 -51.41 9.18
N THR A 879 21.89 -51.54 9.27
CA THR A 879 22.54 -52.80 9.68
C THR A 879 22.08 -53.20 11.08
N TYR A 880 22.12 -52.30 12.03
CA TYR A 880 21.63 -52.54 13.40
C TYR A 880 20.15 -53.00 13.41
N LEU A 881 19.26 -52.33 12.67
CA LEU A 881 17.86 -52.75 12.59
C LEU A 881 17.67 -54.13 11.99
N ASN A 882 18.41 -54.44 10.91
CA ASN A 882 18.32 -55.74 10.23
C ASN A 882 18.97 -56.87 11.04
N ASP A 883 20.02 -56.59 11.82
CA ASP A 883 20.63 -57.55 12.74
C ASP A 883 19.69 -57.81 13.92
N THR A 884 19.02 -56.78 14.45
CA THR A 884 18.08 -56.95 15.57
C THR A 884 16.75 -57.58 15.12
N TYR A 885 16.29 -57.25 13.90
CA TYR A 885 15.02 -57.74 13.34
C TYR A 885 15.23 -58.31 11.93
N PRO A 886 15.82 -59.51 11.76
CA PRO A 886 16.19 -60.05 10.46
C PRO A 886 14.99 -60.22 9.50
N THR A 887 13.80 -60.44 10.06
CA THR A 887 12.54 -60.61 9.28
C THR A 887 11.98 -59.30 8.71
N ALA A 888 12.41 -58.14 9.26
CA ALA A 888 11.91 -56.83 8.81
C ALA A 888 12.46 -56.41 7.42
N GLY A 889 13.73 -56.81 7.10
CA GLY A 889 14.33 -56.58 5.79
C GLY A 889 14.36 -55.11 5.36
N PHE A 890 14.73 -54.19 6.27
CA PHE A 890 14.76 -52.78 5.99
C PHE A 890 15.74 -52.41 4.89
N GLN A 891 15.30 -51.52 3.97
CA GLN A 891 16.14 -50.95 2.90
C GLN A 891 16.84 -49.69 3.34
N GLY A 892 18.01 -49.37 2.80
CA GLY A 892 18.76 -48.14 3.08
C GLY A 892 18.17 -46.87 2.47
N LYS A 893 16.90 -46.87 2.11
CA LYS A 893 16.19 -45.76 1.48
C LYS A 893 14.83 -45.53 2.13
N ALA A 894 14.44 -44.26 2.29
CA ALA A 894 13.08 -43.91 2.67
C ALA A 894 12.08 -44.29 1.57
N ILE A 895 10.90 -44.79 1.97
CA ILE A 895 9.81 -45.12 1.02
C ILE A 895 9.00 -43.84 0.83
N ILE A 896 9.22 -43.13 -0.28
CA ILE A 896 8.50 -41.91 -0.64
C ILE A 896 7.16 -42.31 -1.28
N TYR A 897 6.04 -41.77 -0.76
CA TYR A 897 4.71 -42.05 -1.29
C TYR A 897 4.44 -41.21 -2.55
N PRO A 898 4.34 -41.78 -3.76
CA PRO A 898 4.26 -41.06 -5.03
C PRO A 898 2.98 -40.20 -5.14
N GLY A 899 1.88 -40.66 -4.54
CA GLY A 899 0.58 -39.97 -4.59
C GLY A 899 0.63 -38.56 -4.02
N THR A 900 1.46 -38.33 -2.99
CA THR A 900 1.58 -37.02 -2.34
C THR A 900 2.40 -35.99 -3.13
N GLN A 901 3.13 -36.41 -4.16
CA GLN A 901 3.95 -35.56 -5.03
C GLN A 901 3.22 -35.07 -6.30
N LYS A 902 1.92 -35.35 -6.45
CA LYS A 902 1.10 -34.90 -7.59
C LYS A 902 0.94 -33.38 -7.57
N PRO A 903 0.82 -32.70 -8.73
CA PRO A 903 0.48 -31.25 -8.76
C PRO A 903 -0.86 -30.97 -8.09
N ARG A 904 -0.97 -29.81 -7.44
CA ARG A 904 -2.21 -29.28 -6.85
C ARG A 904 -2.61 -28.03 -7.60
N MET A 905 -3.92 -27.76 -7.59
CA MET A 905 -4.51 -26.58 -8.18
C MET A 905 -5.70 -26.11 -7.36
N SER A 906 -5.84 -24.82 -7.23
CA SER A 906 -7.02 -24.17 -6.67
C SER A 906 -7.48 -23.01 -7.55
N THR A 907 -8.78 -22.73 -7.53
CA THR A 907 -9.39 -21.56 -8.15
C THR A 907 -10.43 -20.98 -7.24
N GLY A 908 -10.68 -19.67 -7.32
CA GLY A 908 -11.65 -19.08 -6.41
C GLY A 908 -11.85 -17.59 -6.57
N LEU A 909 -12.53 -17.03 -5.57
CA LEU A 909 -12.83 -15.62 -5.45
C LEU A 909 -12.17 -15.06 -4.18
N GLU A 910 -11.58 -13.91 -4.27
CA GLU A 910 -10.96 -13.22 -3.15
C GLU A 910 -11.42 -11.76 -3.11
N LEU A 911 -11.90 -11.32 -1.97
CA LEU A 911 -12.18 -9.91 -1.68
C LEU A 911 -10.99 -9.33 -0.91
N GLN A 912 -10.36 -8.32 -1.48
CA GLN A 912 -9.24 -7.59 -0.89
C GLN A 912 -9.70 -6.21 -0.46
N VAL A 913 -9.46 -5.83 0.78
CA VAL A 913 -9.75 -4.50 1.34
C VAL A 913 -8.45 -3.90 1.85
N LEU A 914 -7.94 -2.87 1.19
CA LEU A 914 -6.74 -2.18 1.66
C LEU A 914 -7.05 -1.38 2.91
N LEU A 915 -6.44 -1.77 4.03
CA LEU A 915 -6.57 -1.08 5.31
C LEU A 915 -5.54 0.07 5.38
N PRO A 916 -5.97 1.35 5.42
CA PRO A 916 -5.06 2.49 5.38
C PRO A 916 -4.06 2.52 6.55
N VAL A 917 -4.51 2.08 7.73
CA VAL A 917 -3.69 2.09 8.96
C VAL A 917 -2.59 1.03 8.92
N VAL A 918 -2.89 -0.18 8.40
CA VAL A 918 -1.96 -1.33 8.40
C VAL A 918 -1.10 -1.37 7.13
N GLN A 919 -1.47 -0.60 6.09
CA GLN A 919 -0.84 -0.59 4.76
C GLN A 919 -0.74 -1.99 4.13
N ALA A 920 -1.61 -2.90 4.52
CA ALA A 920 -1.71 -4.24 4.00
C ALA A 920 -3.17 -4.57 3.66
N PRO A 921 -3.44 -5.38 2.62
CA PRO A 921 -4.79 -5.80 2.31
C PRO A 921 -5.27 -6.85 3.33
N PHE A 922 -6.46 -6.63 3.88
CA PHE A 922 -7.26 -7.67 4.49
C PHE A 922 -7.93 -8.46 3.37
N ARG A 923 -7.76 -9.77 3.35
CA ARG A 923 -8.24 -10.67 2.30
C ARG A 923 -9.17 -11.70 2.89
N VAL A 924 -10.31 -11.90 2.22
CA VAL A 924 -11.24 -12.99 2.48
C VAL A 924 -11.40 -13.76 1.18
N TYR A 925 -11.14 -15.04 1.19
CA TYR A 925 -11.24 -15.85 -0.01
C TYR A 925 -12.01 -17.15 0.21
N TRP A 926 -12.66 -17.59 -0.85
CA TRP A 926 -13.18 -18.92 -1.03
C TRP A 926 -12.45 -19.58 -2.20
N ALA A 927 -11.85 -20.74 -1.95
CA ALA A 927 -11.10 -21.53 -2.90
C ALA A 927 -11.80 -22.88 -3.12
N TYR A 928 -11.80 -23.33 -4.36
CA TYR A 928 -12.16 -24.68 -4.78
C TYR A 928 -10.94 -25.36 -5.36
N ASN A 929 -10.68 -26.62 -4.97
CA ASN A 929 -9.50 -27.40 -5.31
C ASN A 929 -9.84 -28.49 -6.35
N PRO A 930 -9.72 -28.20 -7.66
CA PRO A 930 -10.01 -29.19 -8.70
C PRO A 930 -8.94 -30.31 -8.78
N LEU A 931 -7.68 -29.99 -8.41
CA LEU A 931 -6.60 -30.96 -8.32
C LEU A 931 -6.13 -31.07 -6.88
N LEU A 932 -6.48 -32.16 -6.24
CA LEU A 932 -6.17 -32.44 -4.83
C LEU A 932 -5.82 -33.94 -4.67
N VAL A 933 -5.29 -34.33 -3.53
CA VAL A 933 -4.97 -35.70 -3.15
C VAL A 933 -5.88 -36.19 -2.04
N ARG A 934 -6.50 -37.34 -2.24
CA ARG A 934 -7.33 -38.02 -1.24
C ARG A 934 -7.01 -39.50 -1.28
N GLU A 935 -6.11 -39.91 -0.42
CA GLU A 935 -5.60 -41.24 -0.35
C GLU A 935 -5.47 -41.73 1.09
N TYR A 936 -5.48 -43.02 1.30
CA TYR A 936 -5.15 -43.62 2.60
C TYR A 936 -3.72 -44.18 2.50
N LEU A 937 -2.82 -43.59 3.32
CA LEU A 937 -1.40 -43.95 3.31
C LEU A 937 -1.18 -45.17 4.21
N GLN A 938 -0.98 -46.33 3.61
CA GLN A 938 -0.75 -47.57 4.35
C GLN A 938 0.74 -47.74 4.66
N PRO A 939 1.18 -47.72 5.93
CA PRO A 939 2.55 -48.01 6.28
C PRO A 939 2.84 -49.49 6.03
N PRO A 940 4.05 -49.86 5.53
CA PRO A 940 4.45 -51.25 5.45
C PRO A 940 4.52 -51.90 6.83
N ILE A 941 3.87 -53.02 7.03
CA ILE A 941 3.95 -53.84 8.25
C ILE A 941 5.12 -54.78 8.13
N VAL A 942 6.20 -54.59 8.88
CA VAL A 942 7.46 -55.34 8.81
C VAL A 942 7.70 -56.14 10.07
N ALA A 943 6.95 -55.93 11.12
CA ALA A 943 7.06 -56.68 12.36
C ALA A 943 6.38 -58.05 12.21
N ASP A 944 7.16 -59.13 12.23
CA ASP A 944 6.66 -60.49 12.20
C ASP A 944 6.02 -60.87 13.56
N ARG A 945 5.05 -61.75 13.52
CA ARG A 945 4.37 -62.25 14.73
C ARG A 945 5.38 -62.84 15.77
N SER A 946 6.47 -63.45 15.32
CA SER A 946 7.50 -64.07 16.15
C SER A 946 8.23 -63.06 17.04
N VAL A 947 8.24 -61.79 16.69
CA VAL A 947 8.86 -60.74 17.51
C VAL A 947 8.08 -60.47 18.78
N PHE A 948 6.79 -60.82 18.85
CA PHE A 948 5.90 -60.51 19.98
C PHE A 948 5.70 -61.69 20.92
N PRO A 949 5.59 -61.45 22.23
CA PRO A 949 5.44 -62.53 23.26
C PRO A 949 4.08 -63.26 23.16
N ASN A 950 3.02 -62.58 22.65
CA ASN A 950 1.69 -63.20 22.51
C ASN A 950 0.90 -62.53 21.33
N ALA A 951 -0.24 -63.13 20.96
CA ALA A 951 -1.08 -62.67 19.89
C ALA A 951 -1.77 -61.32 20.19
N THR A 952 -2.11 -61.07 21.47
CA THR A 952 -2.77 -59.88 21.94
C THR A 952 -1.88 -58.63 21.76
N THR A 953 -0.61 -58.72 22.15
CA THR A 953 0.39 -57.67 21.94
C THR A 953 0.60 -57.40 20.44
N PHE A 954 0.71 -58.45 19.60
CA PHE A 954 0.83 -58.30 18.16
C PHE A 954 -0.41 -57.64 17.57
N GLY A 955 -1.64 -58.06 17.94
CA GLY A 955 -2.87 -57.49 17.45
C GLY A 955 -3.00 -56.00 17.81
N SER A 956 -2.65 -55.64 19.06
CA SER A 956 -2.62 -54.23 19.49
C SER A 956 -1.61 -53.40 18.70
N PHE A 957 -0.42 -53.92 18.40
CA PHE A 957 0.55 -53.22 17.58
C PHE A 957 0.04 -52.99 16.15
N VAL A 958 -0.50 -54.05 15.48
CA VAL A 958 -1.06 -53.89 14.14
C VAL A 958 -2.22 -52.89 14.12
N GLN A 959 -3.05 -52.90 15.12
CA GLN A 959 -4.15 -51.94 15.24
C GLN A 959 -3.67 -50.48 15.44
N SER A 960 -2.54 -50.29 16.12
CA SER A 960 -2.02 -48.96 16.44
C SER A 960 -1.12 -48.39 15.31
N TYR A 961 -0.23 -49.21 14.73
CA TYR A 961 0.82 -48.80 13.79
C TYR A 961 0.60 -49.30 12.37
N GLY A 962 -0.28 -50.27 12.14
CA GLY A 962 -0.58 -50.83 10.82
C GLY A 962 -1.81 -50.17 10.15
N ASN A 963 -2.50 -49.24 10.85
CA ASN A 963 -3.65 -48.56 10.27
C ASN A 963 -3.25 -47.57 9.18
N ALA A 964 -4.09 -47.52 8.12
CA ALA A 964 -3.91 -46.53 7.06
C ALA A 964 -4.16 -45.11 7.59
N TYR A 965 -3.20 -44.23 7.33
CA TYR A 965 -3.32 -42.82 7.65
C TYR A 965 -4.19 -42.10 6.61
N PRO A 966 -5.29 -41.41 6.98
CA PRO A 966 -6.12 -40.69 6.02
C PRO A 966 -5.44 -39.35 5.63
N PHE A 967 -5.03 -39.27 4.36
CA PHE A 967 -4.56 -38.04 3.74
C PHE A 967 -5.64 -37.52 2.80
N LEU A 968 -6.55 -36.66 3.35
CA LEU A 968 -7.77 -36.23 2.69
C LEU A 968 -7.81 -34.72 2.57
N GLU A 969 -7.22 -34.19 1.51
CA GLU A 969 -7.28 -32.74 1.23
C GLU A 969 -8.73 -32.29 0.99
N GLN A 970 -9.07 -31.06 1.41
CA GLN A 970 -10.42 -30.50 1.31
C GLN A 970 -10.70 -30.01 -0.12
N HIS A 971 -11.93 -30.25 -0.61
CA HIS A 971 -12.37 -29.76 -1.92
C HIS A 971 -12.55 -28.25 -1.96
N SER A 972 -12.92 -27.63 -0.85
CA SER A 972 -13.12 -26.19 -0.77
C SER A 972 -12.68 -25.66 0.59
N MET A 973 -12.22 -24.43 0.59
CA MET A 973 -11.73 -23.75 1.79
C MET A 973 -12.14 -22.29 1.79
N PHE A 974 -12.63 -21.82 2.94
CA PHE A 974 -12.90 -20.42 3.19
C PHE A 974 -11.93 -19.92 4.25
N ARG A 975 -11.22 -18.81 3.97
CA ARG A 975 -10.27 -18.23 4.92
C ARG A 975 -10.21 -16.71 4.80
N PHE A 976 -9.69 -16.10 5.86
CA PHE A 976 -9.30 -14.71 5.89
C PHE A 976 -7.81 -14.59 6.28
N THR A 977 -7.14 -13.57 5.77
CA THR A 977 -5.71 -13.32 6.04
C THR A 977 -5.38 -11.84 5.86
N ILE A 978 -4.27 -11.41 6.42
CA ILE A 978 -3.73 -10.05 6.24
C ILE A 978 -2.39 -10.19 5.53
N GLY A 979 -2.18 -9.41 4.46
CA GLY A 979 -0.98 -9.46 3.64
C GLY A 979 -1.27 -9.76 2.19
N ARG A 980 -0.22 -9.92 1.37
CA ARG A 980 -0.34 -10.21 -0.07
C ARG A 980 -0.16 -11.69 -0.35
N THR A 981 -0.63 -12.13 -1.53
CA THR A 981 -0.25 -13.42 -2.10
C THR A 981 1.13 -13.29 -2.76
N PHE A 982 1.32 -12.26 -3.63
CA PHE A 982 2.57 -11.98 -4.33
C PHE A 982 2.72 -10.51 -4.75
#